data_f101da885a67bd5d4161386e7ab4016c
#
_entry.id   f101da885a67bd5d4161386e7ab4016c
#
_cell.length_a   1.000
_cell.length_b   1.000
_cell.length_c   1.000
_cell.angle_alpha   90.00
_cell.angle_beta   90.00
_cell.angle_gamma   90.00
#
_symmetry.space_group_name_H-M   'P 1'
#
loop_
_entity.id
_entity.type
_entity.pdbx_description
1 polymer ?
#
loop_
_entity_poly.entity_id
_entity_poly.type
_entity_poly.pdbx_seq_one_letter_code
_entity_poly.pdbx_strand_id
1 'polypeptide(L)'
;MKEYKSVCPYDCPDACGLIVSVENNRVVSVRGNRDHAFTRGTLCPKMAHYEQVVHSPLRLQYPMKRIGKKGIGEDQYIRISWDEALDTIVNNFKETISTHGSESILRYSYAGTMGVIQSPAADYFFRRIGATDQDRGICSPAKQAGFRSVYGDTLAIKPQEAQHSDLIVLWGINATATDVHILHDVNIAKKNGAQVWIIDTHKTYTFNQAHEHIYVKPGSDGALALGMLHIIHRDGLADIDFIKKHVQGYDELVNDVLLDFTPEKAAELCGVSVERMIEFAHAYAKAKAPFIRLGSGLSRYGNGAMNCRAINALPAVVGAWQYLGGGLLSSASGSKFVGKEVMQQAHVDAPAKRLMPMIKLGKMLTNPSGTAVHSLYVFSSNPAITAPDQNVVRKGLMRDDLFTVVHERFFTDTCKYADIVLPATTSVEHDDIYNSYGHYTIGTGYKLIDPIGESRSNWQVISELAKRMGLTDEFFKHSERDLIDQIVSASHRISKDDQNLILQGEPVEMTLPENYKLDFKTPSGKIELYNPHDVEPLIRYLPPYGDSAPFWLIIGNDIRILDSSFCELEFDDPELMKLRINPKDAKVYNINDGDEVEIYNQRGSVRIKGYYDEDVQRGTLVTLGVWWQSQSSDPNVGINVLTADRPTDQGWGSTFYDVQVHIKKADI
;
A
#
# COMPACT_ATOMS: atom_id res chain seq x y z
N MET A 1 0.24 -8.58 35.61
CA MET A 1 -0.05 -7.99 34.31
C MET A 1 0.42 -6.54 34.27
N LYS A 2 1.19 -6.13 33.26
CA LYS A 2 1.62 -4.73 33.04
C LYS A 2 1.14 -4.28 31.67
N GLU A 3 0.79 -2.99 31.54
CA GLU A 3 0.35 -2.39 30.29
C GLU A 3 1.43 -1.46 29.75
N TYR A 4 1.60 -1.49 28.41
CA TYR A 4 2.59 -0.70 27.69
C TYR A 4 1.95 -0.04 26.46
N LYS A 5 2.34 1.18 26.16
CA LYS A 5 2.01 1.84 24.88
C LYS A 5 2.87 1.28 23.76
N SER A 6 2.29 1.15 22.58
CA SER A 6 2.97 0.71 21.35
C SER A 6 2.22 1.23 20.13
N VAL A 7 2.70 0.89 18.93
CA VAL A 7 2.10 1.29 17.66
C VAL A 7 1.90 0.06 16.76
N CYS A 8 0.82 0.04 15.99
CA CYS A 8 0.57 -0.99 14.98
C CYS A 8 1.64 -0.92 13.88
N PRO A 9 2.34 -2.03 13.57
CA PRO A 9 3.48 -2.03 12.67
C PRO A 9 3.11 -2.20 11.20
N TYR A 10 1.85 -2.44 10.87
CA TYR A 10 1.43 -2.88 9.53
C TYR A 10 1.18 -1.73 8.55
N ASP A 11 1.17 -2.06 7.25
CA ASP A 11 0.93 -1.14 6.12
C ASP A 11 -0.54 -0.68 6.08
N CYS A 12 -0.83 0.28 6.94
CA CYS A 12 -2.14 0.89 7.07
C CYS A 12 -1.98 2.40 7.31
N PRO A 13 -2.84 3.25 6.72
CA PRO A 13 -2.78 4.69 6.97
C PRO A 13 -3.03 5.06 8.45
N ASP A 14 -3.64 4.18 9.21
CA ASP A 14 -4.06 4.46 10.57
C ASP A 14 -2.94 4.35 11.62
N ALA A 15 -1.90 3.50 11.39
CA ALA A 15 -0.79 3.30 12.33
C ALA A 15 -1.24 3.39 13.80
N CYS A 16 -2.22 2.55 14.18
CA CYS A 16 -2.99 2.67 15.42
C CYS A 16 -2.11 2.69 16.68
N GLY A 17 -2.43 3.59 17.61
CA GLY A 17 -1.89 3.51 18.97
C GLY A 17 -2.44 2.28 19.69
N LEU A 18 -1.55 1.50 20.29
CA LEU A 18 -1.85 0.26 21.02
C LEU A 18 -1.58 0.39 22.49
N ILE A 19 -2.35 -0.35 23.30
CA ILE A 19 -2.02 -0.73 24.67
C ILE A 19 -1.85 -2.25 24.67
N VAL A 20 -0.66 -2.70 25.01
CA VAL A 20 -0.28 -4.11 25.05
C VAL A 20 -0.16 -4.54 26.49
N SER A 21 -0.93 -5.56 26.89
CA SER A 21 -0.85 -6.14 28.23
C SER A 21 0.09 -7.34 28.22
N VAL A 22 1.07 -7.35 29.13
CA VAL A 22 2.09 -8.40 29.23
C VAL A 22 2.06 -9.02 30.62
N GLU A 23 2.12 -10.34 30.68
CA GLU A 23 2.24 -11.11 31.93
C GLU A 23 3.18 -12.29 31.71
N ASN A 24 4.16 -12.47 32.61
CA ASN A 24 5.14 -13.56 32.54
C ASN A 24 5.83 -13.67 31.16
N ASN A 25 6.30 -12.55 30.61
CA ASN A 25 6.93 -12.47 29.30
C ASN A 25 6.02 -12.90 28.14
N ARG A 26 4.71 -12.78 28.28
CA ARG A 26 3.72 -13.14 27.27
C ARG A 26 2.73 -12.00 27.04
N VAL A 27 2.45 -11.67 25.78
CA VAL A 27 1.36 -10.76 25.42
C VAL A 27 0.04 -11.50 25.67
N VAL A 28 -0.81 -10.93 26.51
CA VAL A 28 -2.10 -11.54 26.91
C VAL A 28 -3.29 -10.83 26.27
N SER A 29 -3.14 -9.55 25.91
CA SER A 29 -4.17 -8.82 25.16
C SER A 29 -3.58 -7.58 24.48
N VAL A 30 -4.25 -7.14 23.40
CA VAL A 30 -3.97 -5.89 22.71
C VAL A 30 -5.25 -5.11 22.56
N ARG A 31 -5.24 -3.82 22.89
CA ARG A 31 -6.38 -2.90 22.72
C ARG A 31 -5.91 -1.56 22.17
N GLY A 32 -6.83 -0.77 21.63
CA GLY A 32 -6.50 0.57 21.14
C GLY A 32 -6.18 1.54 22.29
N ASN A 33 -5.22 2.43 22.04
CA ASN A 33 -4.86 3.51 22.94
C ASN A 33 -5.86 4.68 22.79
N ARG A 34 -6.60 5.00 23.84
CA ARG A 34 -7.60 6.09 23.83
C ARG A 34 -6.98 7.49 23.75
N ASP A 35 -5.72 7.62 24.17
CA ASP A 35 -4.99 8.90 24.14
C ASP A 35 -4.41 9.20 22.74
N HIS A 36 -4.47 8.26 21.80
CA HIS A 36 -4.00 8.49 20.44
C HIS A 36 -4.96 9.44 19.70
N ALA A 37 -4.44 10.58 19.24
CA ALA A 37 -5.23 11.70 18.69
C ALA A 37 -6.18 11.33 17.54
N PHE A 38 -5.76 10.40 16.67
CA PHE A 38 -6.56 9.98 15.51
C PHE A 38 -7.35 8.69 15.79
N THR A 39 -6.72 7.63 16.33
CA THR A 39 -7.36 6.31 16.45
C THR A 39 -8.25 6.14 17.67
N ARG A 40 -8.11 6.97 18.69
CA ARG A 40 -9.03 7.15 19.83
C ARG A 40 -9.49 5.85 20.49
N GLY A 41 -8.60 4.85 20.56
CA GLY A 41 -8.87 3.57 21.20
C GLY A 41 -9.63 2.53 20.38
N THR A 42 -9.93 2.80 19.13
CA THR A 42 -10.50 1.81 18.20
C THR A 42 -9.38 0.97 17.58
N LEU A 43 -9.65 -0.30 17.29
CA LEU A 43 -8.82 -1.19 16.48
C LEU A 43 -9.64 -1.81 15.35
N CYS A 44 -8.98 -2.08 14.24
CA CYS A 44 -9.57 -2.89 13.17
C CYS A 44 -9.62 -4.39 13.58
N PRO A 45 -10.49 -5.20 12.96
CA PRO A 45 -10.60 -6.63 13.30
C PRO A 45 -9.27 -7.40 13.23
N LYS A 46 -8.37 -7.04 12.31
CA LYS A 46 -7.05 -7.67 12.16
C LYS A 46 -6.17 -7.54 13.40
N MET A 47 -6.20 -6.39 14.06
CA MET A 47 -5.37 -6.12 15.24
C MET A 47 -6.03 -6.48 16.57
N ALA A 48 -7.34 -6.78 16.57
CA ALA A 48 -8.09 -7.10 17.78
C ALA A 48 -7.58 -8.37 18.49
N HIS A 49 -6.87 -9.24 17.75
CA HIS A 49 -6.32 -10.51 18.24
C HIS A 49 -4.83 -10.65 17.91
N TYR A 50 -4.07 -9.55 17.99
CA TYR A 50 -2.65 -9.55 17.64
C TYR A 50 -1.81 -10.46 18.52
N GLU A 51 -2.22 -10.73 19.77
CA GLU A 51 -1.59 -11.72 20.64
C GLU A 51 -1.60 -13.15 20.02
N GLN A 52 -2.60 -13.49 19.21
CA GLN A 52 -2.64 -14.77 18.48
C GLN A 52 -1.58 -14.84 17.39
N VAL A 53 -1.31 -13.71 16.71
CA VAL A 53 -0.22 -13.61 15.72
C VAL A 53 1.14 -13.76 16.41
N VAL A 54 1.35 -13.03 17.51
CA VAL A 54 2.60 -13.07 18.27
C VAL A 54 2.91 -14.47 18.78
N HIS A 55 1.93 -15.15 19.35
CA HIS A 55 2.08 -16.48 19.99
C HIS A 55 1.57 -17.64 19.13
N SER A 56 1.39 -17.43 17.83
CA SER A 56 0.96 -18.50 16.92
C SER A 56 1.92 -19.69 16.96
N PRO A 57 1.41 -20.92 17.03
CA PRO A 57 2.24 -22.13 16.95
C PRO A 57 2.90 -22.29 15.57
N LEU A 58 2.43 -21.56 14.55
CA LEU A 58 2.98 -21.54 13.20
C LEU A 58 4.20 -20.63 13.06
N ARG A 59 4.61 -19.91 14.12
CA ARG A 59 5.80 -19.04 14.10
C ARG A 59 7.05 -19.83 13.81
N LEU A 60 7.86 -19.34 12.87
CA LEU A 60 9.23 -19.79 12.70
C LEU A 60 10.04 -19.48 13.97
N GLN A 61 10.72 -20.48 14.52
CA GLN A 61 11.42 -20.36 15.80
C GLN A 61 12.94 -20.47 15.69
N TYR A 62 13.46 -20.99 14.58
CA TYR A 62 14.89 -21.20 14.37
C TYR A 62 15.26 -21.09 12.88
N PRO A 63 16.52 -20.81 12.55
CA PRO A 63 16.99 -20.81 11.16
C PRO A 63 16.89 -22.21 10.55
N MET A 64 16.53 -22.26 9.27
CA MET A 64 16.38 -23.50 8.52
C MET A 64 17.11 -23.43 7.18
N LYS A 65 17.60 -24.59 6.75
CA LYS A 65 18.28 -24.80 5.46
C LYS A 65 17.55 -25.85 4.65
N ARG A 66 17.34 -25.57 3.40
CA ARG A 66 16.71 -26.50 2.47
C ARG A 66 17.66 -27.66 2.16
N ILE A 67 17.15 -28.89 2.21
CA ILE A 67 17.84 -30.14 1.84
C ILE A 67 17.18 -30.84 0.64
N GLY A 68 15.96 -30.44 0.28
CA GLY A 68 15.18 -31.04 -0.80
C GLY A 68 14.96 -30.08 -1.96
N LYS A 69 13.87 -30.30 -2.71
CA LYS A 69 13.51 -29.51 -3.89
C LYS A 69 12.84 -28.19 -3.52
N LYS A 70 13.10 -27.12 -4.30
CA LYS A 70 12.37 -25.85 -4.22
C LYS A 70 10.88 -26.04 -4.55
N GLY A 71 10.03 -25.21 -3.96
CA GLY A 71 8.60 -25.14 -4.27
C GLY A 71 7.74 -26.23 -3.62
N ILE A 72 8.27 -27.08 -2.75
CA ILE A 72 7.51 -28.17 -2.08
C ILE A 72 6.90 -27.65 -0.78
N GLY A 73 7.59 -27.70 0.33
CA GLY A 73 7.08 -27.32 1.63
C GLY A 73 8.13 -27.34 2.73
N GLU A 74 7.70 -27.11 3.96
CA GLU A 74 8.57 -27.00 5.13
C GLU A 74 9.30 -28.34 5.44
N ASP A 75 8.70 -29.46 5.08
CA ASP A 75 9.30 -30.81 5.20
C ASP A 75 10.62 -30.99 4.41
N GLN A 76 10.92 -30.06 3.50
CA GLN A 76 12.19 -30.02 2.75
C GLN A 76 13.32 -29.29 3.48
N TYR A 77 13.11 -28.86 4.72
CA TYR A 77 14.05 -28.05 5.49
C TYR A 77 14.49 -28.74 6.76
N ILE A 78 15.73 -28.46 7.18
CA ILE A 78 16.28 -28.87 8.48
C ILE A 78 16.65 -27.63 9.28
N ARG A 79 16.53 -27.72 10.61
CA ARG A 79 17.03 -26.70 11.52
C ARG A 79 18.56 -26.63 11.44
N ILE A 80 19.09 -25.40 11.42
CA ILE A 80 20.52 -25.09 11.52
C ILE A 80 20.75 -24.01 12.60
N SER A 81 22.00 -23.75 12.96
CA SER A 81 22.35 -22.65 13.86
C SER A 81 22.33 -21.31 13.12
N TRP A 82 22.21 -20.20 13.87
CA TRP A 82 22.39 -18.87 13.31
C TRP A 82 23.76 -18.67 12.69
N ASP A 83 24.84 -19.20 13.31
CA ASP A 83 26.19 -19.10 12.76
C ASP A 83 26.29 -19.79 11.41
N GLU A 84 25.77 -21.03 11.28
CA GLU A 84 25.74 -21.72 9.99
C GLU A 84 24.92 -20.96 8.95
N ALA A 85 23.76 -20.43 9.33
CA ALA A 85 22.91 -19.66 8.41
C ALA A 85 23.63 -18.39 7.90
N LEU A 86 24.16 -17.58 8.81
CA LEU A 86 24.82 -16.33 8.47
C LEU A 86 26.10 -16.56 7.67
N ASP A 87 26.91 -17.57 8.02
CA ASP A 87 28.13 -17.94 7.28
C ASP A 87 27.78 -18.44 5.87
N THR A 88 26.72 -19.23 5.73
CA THR A 88 26.23 -19.70 4.41
C THR A 88 25.84 -18.51 3.53
N ILE A 89 25.09 -17.54 4.08
CA ILE A 89 24.66 -16.35 3.35
C ILE A 89 25.87 -15.48 2.94
N VAL A 90 26.78 -15.22 3.88
CA VAL A 90 27.97 -14.39 3.63
C VAL A 90 28.89 -15.04 2.59
N ASN A 91 29.12 -16.35 2.67
CA ASN A 91 29.93 -17.07 1.70
C ASN A 91 29.32 -17.02 0.31
N ASN A 92 28.00 -17.23 0.19
CA ASN A 92 27.29 -17.10 -1.07
C ASN A 92 27.39 -15.66 -1.64
N PHE A 93 27.19 -14.63 -0.81
CA PHE A 93 27.32 -13.23 -1.27
C PHE A 93 28.73 -12.93 -1.77
N LYS A 94 29.77 -13.35 -1.05
CA LYS A 94 31.17 -13.16 -1.47
C LYS A 94 31.47 -13.91 -2.78
N GLU A 95 30.99 -15.13 -2.93
CA GLU A 95 31.12 -15.93 -4.15
C GLU A 95 30.37 -15.26 -5.31
N THR A 96 29.11 -14.84 -5.10
CA THR A 96 28.32 -14.13 -6.11
C THR A 96 29.01 -12.84 -6.55
N ILE A 97 29.54 -12.05 -5.62
CA ILE A 97 30.26 -10.81 -5.95
C ILE A 97 31.51 -11.12 -6.78
N SER A 98 32.29 -12.14 -6.41
CA SER A 98 33.53 -12.47 -7.09
C SER A 98 33.32 -13.07 -8.49
N THR A 99 32.24 -13.82 -8.69
CA THR A 99 31.97 -14.57 -9.92
C THR A 99 31.10 -13.77 -10.90
N HIS A 100 30.09 -13.07 -10.40
CA HIS A 100 29.03 -12.44 -11.21
C HIS A 100 28.96 -10.91 -11.03
N GLY A 101 29.68 -10.36 -10.05
CA GLY A 101 29.60 -8.95 -9.67
C GLY A 101 28.48 -8.67 -8.66
N SER A 102 28.61 -7.57 -7.93
CA SER A 102 27.72 -7.22 -6.81
C SER A 102 26.27 -6.98 -7.24
N GLU A 103 26.03 -6.51 -8.48
CA GLU A 103 24.69 -6.30 -9.04
C GLU A 103 23.90 -7.60 -9.26
N SER A 104 24.55 -8.77 -9.15
CA SER A 104 23.92 -10.09 -9.15
C SER A 104 23.23 -10.43 -7.83
N ILE A 105 23.42 -9.61 -6.80
CA ILE A 105 22.69 -9.69 -5.54
C ILE A 105 21.51 -8.73 -5.61
N LEU A 106 20.32 -9.19 -5.26
CA LEU A 106 19.10 -8.41 -5.18
C LEU A 106 18.49 -8.53 -3.79
N ARG A 107 18.13 -7.40 -3.16
CA ARG A 107 17.21 -7.42 -2.04
C ARG A 107 15.78 -7.19 -2.52
N TYR A 108 14.81 -7.83 -1.85
CA TYR A 108 13.39 -7.61 -2.08
C TYR A 108 12.68 -7.46 -0.73
N SER A 109 12.10 -6.30 -0.49
CA SER A 109 11.35 -6.02 0.73
C SER A 109 10.25 -5.02 0.47
N TYR A 110 9.17 -5.13 1.26
CA TYR A 110 8.12 -4.13 1.21
C TYR A 110 7.53 -3.89 2.61
N ALA A 111 6.26 -3.59 2.69
CA ALA A 111 5.57 -3.06 3.84
C ALA A 111 5.06 -4.13 4.84
N GLY A 112 5.72 -5.27 4.99
CA GLY A 112 5.45 -6.22 6.08
C GLY A 112 5.71 -5.65 7.47
N THR A 113 6.46 -4.53 7.54
CA THR A 113 6.53 -3.62 8.68
C THR A 113 6.69 -2.19 8.18
N MET A 114 6.12 -1.22 8.90
CA MET A 114 6.21 0.22 8.62
C MET A 114 7.13 0.96 9.58
N GLY A 115 7.84 0.25 10.44
CA GLY A 115 8.82 0.83 11.35
C GLY A 115 9.97 1.50 10.60
N VAL A 116 10.41 2.65 11.11
CA VAL A 116 11.44 3.49 10.47
C VAL A 116 12.82 2.83 10.49
N ILE A 117 13.05 1.90 11.42
CA ILE A 117 14.29 1.11 11.52
C ILE A 117 14.14 -0.20 10.74
N GLN A 118 13.11 -0.99 11.04
CA GLN A 118 13.00 -2.35 10.53
C GLN A 118 12.63 -2.42 9.04
N SER A 119 11.88 -1.45 8.52
CA SER A 119 11.50 -1.43 7.10
C SER A 119 12.69 -1.17 6.18
N PRO A 120 13.54 -0.14 6.39
CA PRO A 120 14.74 0.11 5.58
C PRO A 120 16.01 -0.56 6.14
N ALA A 121 15.93 -1.45 7.12
CA ALA A 121 17.08 -2.01 7.83
C ALA A 121 18.21 -2.49 6.92
N ALA A 122 17.88 -3.04 5.76
CA ALA A 122 18.84 -3.59 4.82
C ALA A 122 19.34 -2.61 3.75
N ASP A 123 18.73 -1.43 3.63
CA ASP A 123 18.98 -0.52 2.49
C ASP A 123 20.44 -0.08 2.40
N TYR A 124 21.01 0.35 3.54
CA TYR A 124 22.40 0.79 3.58
C TYR A 124 23.38 -0.37 3.37
N PHE A 125 23.12 -1.55 3.95
CA PHE A 125 23.97 -2.73 3.80
C PHE A 125 24.09 -3.15 2.32
N PHE A 126 22.96 -3.33 1.63
CA PHE A 126 22.98 -3.76 0.22
C PHE A 126 23.60 -2.70 -0.69
N ARG A 127 23.38 -1.41 -0.41
CA ARG A 127 24.06 -0.32 -1.12
C ARG A 127 25.59 -0.37 -0.89
N ARG A 128 26.04 -0.62 0.35
CA ARG A 128 27.49 -0.71 0.69
C ARG A 128 28.20 -1.84 -0.04
N ILE A 129 27.54 -2.96 -0.27
CA ILE A 129 28.11 -4.07 -1.04
C ILE A 129 27.91 -3.92 -2.56
N GLY A 130 27.24 -2.86 -3.03
CA GLY A 130 27.01 -2.56 -4.45
C GLY A 130 25.95 -3.45 -5.11
N ALA A 131 25.01 -4.00 -4.34
CA ALA A 131 23.91 -4.84 -4.82
C ALA A 131 22.91 -4.06 -5.69
N THR A 132 22.10 -4.75 -6.48
CA THR A 132 20.94 -4.17 -7.15
C THR A 132 19.95 -3.65 -6.12
N ASP A 133 19.56 -2.39 -6.25
CA ASP A 133 18.57 -1.75 -5.40
C ASP A 133 17.16 -1.94 -5.96
N GLN A 134 16.16 -1.77 -5.10
CA GLN A 134 14.74 -1.94 -5.42
C GLN A 134 14.01 -0.61 -5.35
N ASP A 135 13.29 -0.26 -6.42
CA ASP A 135 12.28 0.80 -6.38
C ASP A 135 10.97 0.23 -5.79
N ARG A 136 10.64 0.66 -4.57
CA ARG A 136 9.47 0.19 -3.82
C ARG A 136 8.18 0.84 -4.31
N GLY A 137 7.76 0.45 -5.51
CA GLY A 137 6.69 1.09 -6.26
C GLY A 137 5.35 0.34 -6.36
N ILE A 138 5.09 -0.71 -5.58
CA ILE A 138 3.94 -1.60 -5.82
C ILE A 138 2.57 -1.02 -5.39
N CYS A 139 2.51 -0.06 -4.46
CA CYS A 139 1.24 0.39 -3.85
C CYS A 139 0.74 1.75 -4.36
N SER A 140 1.40 2.84 -3.98
CA SER A 140 0.87 4.21 -4.13
C SER A 140 1.66 5.17 -5.04
N PRO A 141 2.68 4.77 -5.81
CA PRO A 141 3.49 5.75 -6.56
C PRO A 141 2.70 6.54 -7.59
N ALA A 142 1.77 5.93 -8.30
CA ALA A 142 0.91 6.63 -9.26
C ALA A 142 0.03 7.70 -8.56
N LYS A 143 -0.57 7.35 -7.40
CA LYS A 143 -1.33 8.30 -6.59
C LYS A 143 -0.46 9.47 -6.12
N GLN A 144 0.77 9.17 -5.67
CA GLN A 144 1.72 10.20 -5.24
C GLN A 144 2.20 11.06 -6.42
N ALA A 145 2.47 10.46 -7.59
CA ALA A 145 2.84 11.20 -8.80
C ALA A 145 1.72 12.17 -9.19
N GLY A 146 0.47 11.69 -9.25
CA GLY A 146 -0.68 12.53 -9.55
C GLY A 146 -0.92 13.65 -8.52
N PHE A 147 -0.63 13.42 -7.23
CA PHE A 147 -0.70 14.48 -6.22
C PHE A 147 0.42 15.51 -6.40
N ARG A 148 1.67 15.05 -6.55
CA ARG A 148 2.84 15.93 -6.68
C ARG A 148 2.80 16.77 -7.94
N SER A 149 2.27 16.25 -9.03
CA SER A 149 2.11 16.98 -10.28
C SER A 149 1.22 18.24 -10.11
N VAL A 150 0.23 18.20 -9.21
CA VAL A 150 -0.72 19.29 -8.97
C VAL A 150 -0.30 20.17 -7.79
N TYR A 151 0.19 19.55 -6.69
CA TYR A 151 0.40 20.26 -5.42
C TYR A 151 1.86 20.30 -4.98
N GLY A 152 2.77 19.64 -5.70
CA GLY A 152 4.16 19.49 -5.27
C GLY A 152 4.26 18.62 -4.01
N ASP A 153 5.30 18.89 -3.20
CA ASP A 153 5.51 18.18 -1.94
C ASP A 153 4.78 18.83 -0.74
N THR A 154 3.57 19.33 -0.98
CA THR A 154 2.70 19.99 -0.01
C THR A 154 2.22 19.00 1.07
N LEU A 155 1.97 19.49 2.29
CA LEU A 155 1.32 18.72 3.34
C LEU A 155 -0.16 18.54 3.01
N ALA A 156 -0.65 17.32 3.05
CA ALA A 156 -2.07 17.03 2.91
C ALA A 156 -2.85 17.54 4.14
N ILE A 157 -4.16 17.72 3.99
CA ILE A 157 -5.01 18.09 5.11
C ILE A 157 -5.01 17.01 6.20
N LYS A 158 -5.21 17.41 7.46
CA LYS A 158 -5.39 16.46 8.56
C LYS A 158 -6.67 15.65 8.36
N PRO A 159 -6.65 14.32 8.59
CA PRO A 159 -7.87 13.52 8.46
C PRO A 159 -8.99 13.97 9.40
N GLN A 160 -8.63 14.48 10.58
CA GLN A 160 -9.61 15.00 11.55
C GLN A 160 -10.36 16.24 11.04
N GLU A 161 -9.87 16.95 10.02
CA GLU A 161 -10.60 18.05 9.42
C GLU A 161 -11.91 17.61 8.75
N ALA A 162 -12.04 16.33 8.37
CA ALA A 162 -13.27 15.78 7.80
C ALA A 162 -14.51 16.06 8.66
N GLN A 163 -14.37 16.14 10.00
CA GLN A 163 -15.49 16.46 10.92
C GLN A 163 -16.11 17.85 10.71
N HIS A 164 -15.40 18.76 10.04
CA HIS A 164 -15.82 20.14 9.76
C HIS A 164 -16.35 20.32 8.33
N SER A 165 -16.33 19.26 7.54
CA SER A 165 -16.83 19.28 6.16
C SER A 165 -18.36 19.25 6.13
N ASP A 166 -18.95 19.87 5.12
CA ASP A 166 -20.39 19.79 4.82
C ASP A 166 -20.69 18.82 3.67
N LEU A 167 -19.66 18.41 2.90
CA LEU A 167 -19.75 17.32 1.92
C LEU A 167 -18.44 16.51 1.89
N ILE A 168 -18.55 15.21 2.15
CA ILE A 168 -17.42 14.29 2.15
C ILE A 168 -17.54 13.32 0.97
N VAL A 169 -16.47 13.20 0.20
CA VAL A 169 -16.35 12.23 -0.90
C VAL A 169 -15.30 11.18 -0.52
N LEU A 170 -15.74 9.93 -0.38
CA LEU A 170 -14.85 8.76 -0.24
C LEU A 170 -14.67 8.16 -1.63
N TRP A 171 -13.54 8.42 -2.27
CA TRP A 171 -13.30 8.08 -3.68
C TRP A 171 -12.28 6.95 -3.82
N GLY A 172 -12.70 5.80 -4.34
CA GLY A 172 -11.86 4.62 -4.57
C GLY A 172 -11.23 4.06 -3.28
N ILE A 173 -11.97 4.11 -2.16
CA ILE A 173 -11.50 3.65 -0.86
C ILE A 173 -12.56 2.83 -0.12
N ASN A 174 -12.22 1.60 0.23
CA ASN A 174 -12.97 0.82 1.19
C ASN A 174 -12.51 1.16 2.62
N ALA A 175 -12.95 2.32 3.15
CA ALA A 175 -12.50 2.83 4.44
C ALA A 175 -12.74 1.83 5.58
N THR A 176 -13.84 1.08 5.55
CA THR A 176 -14.17 0.05 6.56
C THR A 176 -13.09 -1.05 6.65
N ALA A 177 -12.38 -1.33 5.57
CA ALA A 177 -11.32 -2.35 5.55
C ALA A 177 -9.89 -1.77 5.66
N THR A 178 -9.67 -0.50 5.22
CA THR A 178 -8.33 0.02 4.98
C THR A 178 -8.02 1.38 5.63
N ASP A 179 -9.02 2.08 6.20
CA ASP A 179 -8.88 3.41 6.82
C ASP A 179 -10.02 3.63 7.83
N VAL A 180 -10.11 2.72 8.80
CA VAL A 180 -11.30 2.60 9.67
C VAL A 180 -11.53 3.88 10.49
N HIS A 181 -10.45 4.57 10.85
CA HIS A 181 -10.51 5.66 11.82
C HIS A 181 -10.99 6.97 11.21
N ILE A 182 -10.85 7.18 9.89
CA ILE A 182 -11.48 8.34 9.22
C ILE A 182 -13.01 8.35 9.41
N LEU A 183 -13.61 7.17 9.58
CA LEU A 183 -15.05 7.03 9.77
C LEU A 183 -15.54 7.65 11.08
N HIS A 184 -14.69 7.87 12.08
CA HIS A 184 -15.05 8.63 13.29
C HIS A 184 -15.40 10.08 12.93
N ASP A 185 -14.53 10.72 12.17
CA ASP A 185 -14.68 12.13 11.79
C ASP A 185 -15.78 12.29 10.73
N VAL A 186 -15.91 11.32 9.79
CA VAL A 186 -17.06 11.24 8.88
C VAL A 186 -18.38 11.16 9.63
N ASN A 187 -18.47 10.33 10.69
CA ASN A 187 -19.70 10.22 11.48
C ASN A 187 -20.00 11.48 12.30
N ILE A 188 -18.99 12.22 12.76
CA ILE A 188 -19.19 13.52 13.41
C ILE A 188 -19.76 14.52 12.39
N ALA A 189 -19.16 14.61 11.18
CA ALA A 189 -19.67 15.47 10.11
C ALA A 189 -21.12 15.12 9.73
N LYS A 190 -21.46 13.85 9.59
CA LYS A 190 -22.84 13.39 9.31
C LYS A 190 -23.83 13.86 10.38
N LYS A 191 -23.48 13.74 11.66
CA LYS A 191 -24.32 14.25 12.76
C LYS A 191 -24.52 15.75 12.68
N ASN A 192 -23.57 16.48 12.09
CA ASN A 192 -23.63 17.92 11.87
C ASN A 192 -24.31 18.31 10.54
N GLY A 193 -24.86 17.34 9.80
CA GLY A 193 -25.62 17.56 8.57
C GLY A 193 -24.81 17.40 7.27
N ALA A 194 -23.55 16.97 7.34
CA ALA A 194 -22.74 16.73 6.15
C ALA A 194 -23.29 15.59 5.29
N GLN A 195 -23.22 15.74 3.98
CA GLN A 195 -23.50 14.66 3.04
C GLN A 195 -22.24 13.81 2.81
N VAL A 196 -22.42 12.49 2.63
CA VAL A 196 -21.34 11.56 2.30
C VAL A 196 -21.64 10.90 0.97
N TRP A 197 -20.76 11.10 0.00
CA TRP A 197 -20.77 10.47 -1.32
C TRP A 197 -19.67 9.44 -1.41
N ILE A 198 -19.96 8.26 -1.97
CA ILE A 198 -18.96 7.21 -2.19
C ILE A 198 -18.91 6.91 -3.68
N ILE A 199 -17.67 6.91 -4.23
CA ILE A 199 -17.40 6.56 -5.63
C ILE A 199 -16.49 5.34 -5.64
N ASP A 200 -16.96 4.25 -6.24
CA ASP A 200 -16.16 3.01 -6.37
C ASP A 200 -16.65 2.20 -7.59
N THR A 201 -15.92 1.16 -7.94
CA THR A 201 -16.26 0.22 -9.02
C THR A 201 -17.28 -0.85 -8.60
N HIS A 202 -17.43 -1.09 -7.30
CA HIS A 202 -18.34 -2.09 -6.73
C HIS A 202 -18.77 -1.67 -5.32
N LYS A 203 -19.82 -2.28 -4.81
CA LYS A 203 -20.30 -2.03 -3.44
C LYS A 203 -19.33 -2.65 -2.43
N THR A 204 -18.76 -1.81 -1.60
CA THR A 204 -17.92 -2.18 -0.45
C THR A 204 -18.70 -2.00 0.86
N TYR A 205 -18.17 -2.50 1.98
CA TYR A 205 -18.77 -2.25 3.32
C TYR A 205 -18.86 -0.76 3.66
N THR A 206 -18.03 0.09 3.07
CA THR A 206 -18.05 1.54 3.27
C THR A 206 -19.34 2.18 2.74
N PHE A 207 -20.00 1.59 1.76
CA PHE A 207 -21.26 2.09 1.21
C PHE A 207 -22.38 2.23 2.26
N ASN A 208 -22.33 1.48 3.35
CA ASN A 208 -23.25 1.66 4.48
C ASN A 208 -23.11 3.04 5.19
N GLN A 209 -22.05 3.78 4.90
CA GLN A 209 -21.82 5.13 5.43
C GLN A 209 -22.38 6.21 4.49
N ALA A 210 -22.68 5.89 3.24
CA ALA A 210 -23.08 6.85 2.21
C ALA A 210 -24.50 7.38 2.40
N HIS A 211 -24.72 8.64 2.04
CA HIS A 211 -26.02 9.16 1.65
C HIS A 211 -26.25 8.91 0.15
N GLU A 212 -25.18 9.04 -0.65
CA GLU A 212 -25.18 8.86 -2.08
C GLU A 212 -24.00 8.01 -2.54
N HIS A 213 -24.19 7.22 -3.60
CA HIS A 213 -23.12 6.42 -4.18
C HIS A 213 -23.14 6.47 -5.70
N ILE A 214 -21.96 6.38 -6.29
CA ILE A 214 -21.72 6.35 -7.73
C ILE A 214 -20.85 5.15 -8.07
N TYR A 215 -21.30 4.32 -8.99
CA TYR A 215 -20.49 3.28 -9.59
C TYR A 215 -19.84 3.79 -10.86
N VAL A 216 -18.50 3.72 -10.93
CA VAL A 216 -17.73 4.04 -12.14
C VAL A 216 -17.22 2.76 -12.80
N LYS A 217 -17.11 2.76 -14.14
CA LYS A 217 -16.40 1.67 -14.81
C LYS A 217 -14.95 1.63 -14.35
N PRO A 218 -14.34 0.43 -14.19
CA PRO A 218 -12.95 0.29 -13.78
C PRO A 218 -11.99 1.15 -14.61
N GLY A 219 -11.13 1.95 -13.94
CA GLY A 219 -10.14 2.81 -14.56
C GLY A 219 -10.66 4.09 -15.23
N SER A 220 -11.95 4.45 -15.02
CA SER A 220 -12.54 5.62 -15.67
C SER A 220 -12.82 6.80 -14.72
N ASP A 221 -12.24 6.79 -13.54
CA ASP A 221 -12.40 7.84 -12.51
C ASP A 221 -12.03 9.23 -13.04
N GLY A 222 -10.96 9.31 -13.86
CA GLY A 222 -10.54 10.56 -14.51
C GLY A 222 -11.59 11.11 -15.46
N ALA A 223 -12.36 10.25 -16.16
CA ALA A 223 -13.44 10.70 -17.02
C ALA A 223 -14.58 11.34 -16.21
N LEU A 224 -14.97 10.73 -15.08
CA LEU A 224 -15.96 11.34 -14.17
C LEU A 224 -15.48 12.71 -13.66
N ALA A 225 -14.24 12.79 -13.19
CA ALA A 225 -13.68 14.03 -12.67
C ALA A 225 -13.61 15.16 -13.73
N LEU A 226 -13.19 14.85 -14.97
CA LEU A 226 -13.17 15.80 -16.08
C LEU A 226 -14.58 16.26 -16.48
N GLY A 227 -15.55 15.34 -16.52
CA GLY A 227 -16.96 15.69 -16.75
C GLY A 227 -17.51 16.63 -15.67
N MET A 228 -17.17 16.39 -14.40
CA MET A 228 -17.52 17.30 -13.30
C MET A 228 -16.86 18.67 -13.45
N LEU A 229 -15.56 18.72 -13.80
CA LEU A 229 -14.84 19.97 -14.04
C LEU A 229 -15.46 20.78 -15.19
N HIS A 230 -15.87 20.10 -16.28
CA HIS A 230 -16.63 20.76 -17.37
C HIS A 230 -17.92 21.38 -16.86
N ILE A 231 -18.73 20.64 -16.10
CA ILE A 231 -20.00 21.13 -15.55
C ILE A 231 -19.76 22.31 -14.60
N ILE A 232 -18.78 22.23 -13.71
CA ILE A 232 -18.42 23.29 -12.77
C ILE A 232 -18.03 24.56 -13.54
N HIS A 233 -17.23 24.44 -14.61
CA HIS A 233 -16.87 25.57 -15.46
C HIS A 233 -18.07 26.13 -16.22
N ARG A 234 -18.81 25.28 -16.94
CA ARG A 234 -19.97 25.66 -17.78
C ARG A 234 -21.04 26.39 -16.98
N ASP A 235 -21.32 25.92 -15.76
CA ASP A 235 -22.41 26.45 -14.92
C ASP A 235 -21.95 27.59 -14.00
N GLY A 236 -20.70 28.09 -14.17
CA GLY A 236 -20.15 29.23 -13.42
C GLY A 236 -19.96 28.97 -11.92
N LEU A 237 -19.69 27.70 -11.53
CA LEU A 237 -19.55 27.26 -10.15
C LEU A 237 -18.07 27.26 -9.66
N ALA A 238 -17.13 27.62 -10.54
CA ALA A 238 -15.71 27.72 -10.19
C ALA A 238 -15.43 28.93 -9.30
N ASP A 239 -14.60 28.81 -8.29
CA ASP A 239 -14.13 29.91 -7.45
C ASP A 239 -13.02 30.68 -8.18
N ILE A 240 -13.44 31.65 -9.00
CA ILE A 240 -12.54 32.43 -9.86
C ILE A 240 -11.55 33.29 -9.06
N ASP A 241 -11.91 33.75 -7.87
CA ASP A 241 -11.01 34.55 -7.03
C ASP A 241 -9.92 33.69 -6.41
N PHE A 242 -10.26 32.48 -5.94
CA PHE A 242 -9.27 31.51 -5.48
C PHE A 242 -8.36 31.07 -6.64
N ILE A 243 -8.93 30.77 -7.81
CA ILE A 243 -8.18 30.34 -9.00
C ILE A 243 -7.13 31.39 -9.38
N LYS A 244 -7.50 32.66 -9.53
CA LYS A 244 -6.57 33.75 -9.87
C LYS A 244 -5.39 33.83 -8.89
N LYS A 245 -5.66 33.65 -7.62
CA LYS A 245 -4.66 33.78 -6.56
C LYS A 245 -3.77 32.56 -6.39
N HIS A 246 -4.34 31.37 -6.46
CA HIS A 246 -3.69 30.16 -6.00
C HIS A 246 -3.53 29.07 -7.05
N VAL A 247 -4.07 29.22 -8.27
CA VAL A 247 -4.03 28.18 -9.31
C VAL A 247 -3.31 28.71 -10.54
N GLN A 248 -2.55 27.84 -11.19
CA GLN A 248 -1.93 28.06 -12.50
C GLN A 248 -2.45 27.01 -13.49
N GLY A 249 -2.68 27.42 -14.74
CA GLY A 249 -3.06 26.51 -15.82
C GLY A 249 -4.55 26.21 -15.90
N TYR A 250 -5.42 27.01 -15.26
CA TYR A 250 -6.87 26.83 -15.35
C TYR A 250 -7.41 27.13 -16.75
N ASP A 251 -6.94 28.23 -17.37
CA ASP A 251 -7.40 28.63 -18.72
C ASP A 251 -6.92 27.59 -19.76
N GLU A 252 -5.72 27.08 -19.64
CA GLU A 252 -5.19 26.01 -20.49
C GLU A 252 -6.01 24.73 -20.32
N LEU A 253 -6.35 24.34 -19.08
CA LEU A 253 -7.20 23.16 -18.84
C LEU A 253 -8.59 23.35 -19.48
N VAL A 254 -9.19 24.54 -19.35
CA VAL A 254 -10.50 24.83 -19.94
C VAL A 254 -10.43 24.77 -21.45
N ASN A 255 -9.53 25.53 -22.07
CA ASN A 255 -9.50 25.74 -23.52
C ASN A 255 -9.03 24.50 -24.28
N ASP A 256 -8.04 23.79 -23.75
CA ASP A 256 -7.39 22.68 -24.45
C ASP A 256 -8.00 21.31 -24.11
N VAL A 257 -8.82 21.21 -23.03
CA VAL A 257 -9.37 19.94 -22.58
C VAL A 257 -10.87 20.00 -22.29
N LEU A 258 -11.32 20.87 -21.35
CA LEU A 258 -12.69 20.78 -20.85
C LEU A 258 -13.73 21.11 -21.90
N LEU A 259 -13.50 22.10 -22.77
CA LEU A 259 -14.49 22.46 -23.81
C LEU A 259 -14.82 21.29 -24.74
N ASP A 260 -13.85 20.42 -25.03
CA ASP A 260 -14.03 19.25 -25.89
C ASP A 260 -14.39 17.97 -25.10
N PHE A 261 -14.27 17.98 -23.79
CA PHE A 261 -14.58 16.83 -22.93
C PHE A 261 -15.95 17.01 -22.27
N THR A 262 -17.02 16.85 -23.06
CA THR A 262 -18.39 17.08 -22.60
C THR A 262 -18.88 16.05 -21.59
N PRO A 263 -19.92 16.36 -20.79
CA PRO A 263 -20.55 15.40 -19.87
C PRO A 263 -21.04 14.14 -20.55
N GLU A 264 -21.51 14.21 -21.81
CA GLU A 264 -21.95 13.06 -22.59
C GLU A 264 -20.78 12.12 -22.90
N LYS A 265 -19.63 12.69 -23.31
CA LYS A 265 -18.41 11.91 -23.54
C LYS A 265 -17.91 11.29 -22.25
N ALA A 266 -17.95 12.02 -21.15
CA ALA A 266 -17.59 11.49 -19.83
C ALA A 266 -18.51 10.35 -19.42
N ALA A 267 -19.83 10.48 -19.63
CA ALA A 267 -20.84 9.47 -19.31
C ALA A 267 -20.62 8.16 -20.10
N GLU A 268 -20.32 8.25 -21.39
CA GLU A 268 -19.97 7.09 -22.23
C GLU A 268 -18.76 6.32 -21.66
N LEU A 269 -17.72 7.04 -21.25
CA LEU A 269 -16.47 6.48 -20.74
C LEU A 269 -16.64 5.88 -19.34
N CYS A 270 -17.24 6.63 -18.39
CA CYS A 270 -17.30 6.22 -16.99
C CYS A 270 -18.55 5.44 -16.61
N GLY A 271 -19.60 5.43 -17.46
CA GLY A 271 -20.84 4.73 -17.20
C GLY A 271 -21.80 5.46 -16.24
N VAL A 272 -21.47 6.66 -15.80
CA VAL A 272 -22.32 7.50 -14.95
C VAL A 272 -23.17 8.39 -15.85
N SER A 273 -24.50 8.45 -15.62
CA SER A 273 -25.36 9.28 -16.47
C SER A 273 -25.04 10.79 -16.33
N VAL A 274 -25.34 11.56 -17.37
CA VAL A 274 -25.10 13.01 -17.39
C VAL A 274 -25.83 13.70 -16.24
N GLU A 275 -27.08 13.30 -15.98
CA GLU A 275 -27.90 13.86 -14.90
C GLU A 275 -27.28 13.61 -13.53
N ARG A 276 -26.79 12.38 -13.29
CA ARG A 276 -26.14 12.01 -12.05
C ARG A 276 -24.81 12.74 -11.87
N MET A 277 -24.09 12.95 -12.96
CA MET A 277 -22.84 13.72 -12.97
C MET A 277 -23.09 15.21 -12.66
N ILE A 278 -24.13 15.81 -13.21
CA ILE A 278 -24.54 17.20 -12.92
C ILE A 278 -24.93 17.33 -11.45
N GLU A 279 -25.75 16.40 -10.94
CA GLU A 279 -26.15 16.39 -9.52
C GLU A 279 -24.90 16.38 -8.60
N PHE A 280 -23.94 15.49 -8.86
CA PHE A 280 -22.73 15.38 -8.06
C PHE A 280 -21.82 16.62 -8.20
N ALA A 281 -21.61 17.11 -9.41
CA ALA A 281 -20.79 18.31 -9.65
C ALA A 281 -21.38 19.54 -8.94
N HIS A 282 -22.70 19.70 -8.98
CA HIS A 282 -23.39 20.79 -8.28
C HIS A 282 -23.34 20.63 -6.75
N ALA A 283 -23.57 19.41 -6.23
CA ALA A 283 -23.46 19.15 -4.80
C ALA A 283 -22.05 19.49 -4.29
N TYR A 284 -21.02 19.03 -5.02
CA TYR A 284 -19.63 19.27 -4.68
C TYR A 284 -19.24 20.73 -4.73
N ALA A 285 -19.60 21.45 -5.82
CA ALA A 285 -19.21 22.84 -6.00
C ALA A 285 -19.98 23.83 -5.13
N LYS A 286 -21.19 23.50 -4.69
CA LYS A 286 -22.00 24.32 -3.78
C LYS A 286 -21.69 24.10 -2.31
N ALA A 287 -21.01 23.00 -1.97
CA ALA A 287 -20.54 22.77 -0.62
C ALA A 287 -19.49 23.80 -0.24
N LYS A 288 -19.56 24.34 0.98
CA LYS A 288 -18.63 25.34 1.48
C LYS A 288 -17.23 24.75 1.71
N ALA A 289 -17.17 23.57 2.28
CA ALA A 289 -15.94 22.89 2.65
C ALA A 289 -15.96 21.42 2.17
N PRO A 290 -15.98 21.18 0.84
CA PRO A 290 -15.98 19.81 0.33
C PRO A 290 -14.65 19.10 0.59
N PHE A 291 -14.72 17.90 1.14
CA PHE A 291 -13.57 17.07 1.50
C PHE A 291 -13.52 15.83 0.61
N ILE A 292 -12.38 15.57 -0.04
CA ILE A 292 -12.13 14.32 -0.75
C ILE A 292 -11.13 13.48 0.03
N ARG A 293 -11.53 12.25 0.42
CA ARG A 293 -10.60 11.20 0.82
C ARG A 293 -10.31 10.30 -0.37
N LEU A 294 -9.12 10.42 -0.93
CA LEU A 294 -8.71 9.68 -2.12
C LEU A 294 -8.05 8.36 -1.73
N GLY A 295 -8.64 7.25 -2.16
CA GLY A 295 -8.11 5.91 -1.97
C GLY A 295 -6.96 5.57 -2.92
N SER A 296 -6.48 4.32 -2.87
CA SER A 296 -5.45 3.83 -3.77
C SER A 296 -6.00 2.92 -4.88
N GLY A 297 -7.28 2.52 -4.80
CA GLY A 297 -7.89 1.62 -5.78
C GLY A 297 -7.82 2.16 -7.20
N LEU A 298 -8.22 3.40 -7.38
CA LEU A 298 -8.26 4.08 -8.69
C LEU A 298 -6.87 4.36 -9.30
N SER A 299 -5.80 4.27 -8.52
CA SER A 299 -4.42 4.44 -9.01
C SER A 299 -3.77 3.14 -9.50
N ARG A 300 -4.47 2.00 -9.43
CA ARG A 300 -3.96 0.68 -9.82
C ARG A 300 -4.34 0.28 -11.27
N TYR A 301 -4.44 1.27 -12.14
CA TYR A 301 -4.69 1.14 -13.58
C TYR A 301 -3.57 1.78 -14.38
N GLY A 302 -3.47 1.47 -15.67
CA GLY A 302 -2.48 2.05 -16.57
C GLY A 302 -2.47 3.58 -16.59
N ASN A 303 -3.62 4.21 -16.35
CA ASN A 303 -3.83 5.65 -16.27
C ASN A 303 -3.94 6.18 -14.83
N GLY A 304 -3.41 5.46 -13.85
CA GLY A 304 -3.67 5.70 -12.43
C GLY A 304 -3.22 7.07 -11.93
N ALA A 305 -2.09 7.59 -12.38
CA ALA A 305 -1.62 8.91 -11.98
C ALA A 305 -2.50 10.02 -12.59
N MET A 306 -2.91 9.87 -13.84
CA MET A 306 -3.78 10.84 -14.51
C MET A 306 -5.20 10.87 -13.93
N ASN A 307 -5.75 9.71 -13.53
CA ASN A 307 -6.99 9.65 -12.76
C ASN A 307 -6.89 10.48 -11.47
N CYS A 308 -5.79 10.31 -10.72
CA CYS A 308 -5.55 11.10 -9.52
C CYS A 308 -5.41 12.60 -9.82
N ARG A 309 -4.69 12.97 -10.89
CA ARG A 309 -4.54 14.39 -11.29
C ARG A 309 -5.89 15.04 -11.58
N ALA A 310 -6.77 14.37 -12.32
CA ALA A 310 -8.10 14.88 -12.65
C ALA A 310 -8.96 15.11 -11.39
N ILE A 311 -8.95 14.17 -10.45
CA ILE A 311 -9.65 14.30 -9.17
C ILE A 311 -9.03 15.42 -8.31
N ASN A 312 -7.71 15.52 -8.31
CA ASN A 312 -6.97 16.55 -7.55
C ASN A 312 -7.28 17.97 -8.04
N ALA A 313 -7.73 18.15 -9.28
CA ALA A 313 -8.15 19.45 -9.80
C ALA A 313 -9.48 19.95 -9.20
N LEU A 314 -10.36 19.04 -8.77
CA LEU A 314 -11.68 19.42 -8.23
C LEU A 314 -11.61 20.39 -7.05
N PRO A 315 -10.89 20.11 -5.94
CA PRO A 315 -10.80 21.03 -4.81
C PRO A 315 -10.06 22.33 -5.13
N ALA A 316 -9.21 22.34 -6.17
CA ALA A 316 -8.55 23.54 -6.65
C ALA A 316 -9.53 24.48 -7.35
N VAL A 317 -10.41 23.93 -8.20
CA VAL A 317 -11.35 24.74 -9.02
C VAL A 317 -12.48 25.32 -8.17
N VAL A 318 -12.91 24.63 -7.11
CA VAL A 318 -13.96 25.14 -6.19
C VAL A 318 -13.39 25.86 -4.96
N GLY A 319 -12.07 26.08 -4.89
CA GLY A 319 -11.44 26.81 -3.77
C GLY A 319 -11.55 26.10 -2.41
N ALA A 320 -11.72 24.78 -2.37
CA ALA A 320 -11.94 24.02 -1.14
C ALA A 320 -10.82 24.17 -0.10
N TRP A 321 -9.58 24.34 -0.54
CA TRP A 321 -8.39 24.42 0.31
C TRP A 321 -8.39 25.60 1.30
N GLN A 322 -9.14 26.65 1.04
CA GLN A 322 -9.21 27.83 1.91
C GLN A 322 -10.07 27.63 3.16
N TYR A 323 -10.86 26.55 3.21
CA TYR A 323 -11.79 26.31 4.30
C TYR A 323 -11.34 25.20 5.24
N LEU A 324 -11.57 25.32 6.53
CA LEU A 324 -11.44 24.22 7.48
C LEU A 324 -12.42 23.11 7.09
N GLY A 325 -11.95 21.90 6.98
CA GLY A 325 -12.74 20.74 6.52
C GLY A 325 -12.82 20.58 5.00
N GLY A 326 -12.31 21.54 4.21
CA GLY A 326 -12.28 21.45 2.76
C GLY A 326 -10.90 21.09 2.20
N GLY A 327 -10.86 20.46 1.03
CA GLY A 327 -9.65 20.08 0.31
C GLY A 327 -9.55 18.58 0.03
N LEU A 328 -8.31 18.04 -0.04
CA LEU A 328 -8.05 16.67 -0.42
C LEU A 328 -7.06 15.97 0.53
N LEU A 329 -7.44 14.79 1.01
CA LEU A 329 -6.55 13.86 1.72
C LEU A 329 -6.23 12.69 0.79
N SER A 330 -5.08 12.74 0.12
CA SER A 330 -4.50 11.61 -0.62
C SER A 330 -3.66 10.74 0.32
N SER A 331 -2.61 11.32 0.89
CA SER A 331 -1.79 10.72 1.94
C SER A 331 -1.23 11.82 2.82
N ALA A 332 -1.53 11.79 4.11
CA ALA A 332 -0.78 12.58 5.08
C ALA A 332 0.61 11.96 5.24
N SER A 333 1.64 12.73 5.54
CA SER A 333 2.99 12.18 5.63
C SER A 333 3.69 12.59 6.92
N GLY A 334 3.45 11.83 7.98
CA GLY A 334 4.19 11.92 9.24
C GLY A 334 5.70 11.75 9.02
N SER A 335 6.10 11.02 7.97
CA SER A 335 7.52 10.82 7.61
C SER A 335 8.28 12.11 7.30
N LYS A 336 7.60 13.22 7.01
CA LYS A 336 8.23 14.53 6.81
C LYS A 336 8.77 15.15 8.10
N PHE A 337 8.40 14.62 9.24
CA PHE A 337 8.82 15.09 10.55
C PHE A 337 9.91 14.21 11.17
N VAL A 338 10.08 12.98 10.71
CA VAL A 338 11.00 11.99 11.25
C VAL A 338 12.37 12.09 10.58
N GLY A 339 13.44 12.04 11.37
CA GLY A 339 14.84 12.07 10.93
C GLY A 339 15.29 10.77 10.24
N LYS A 340 14.59 10.35 9.20
CA LYS A 340 14.83 9.11 8.45
C LYS A 340 16.17 9.06 7.72
N GLU A 341 16.83 10.20 7.53
CA GLU A 341 18.17 10.30 6.97
C GLU A 341 19.20 9.50 7.78
N VAL A 342 18.95 9.28 9.07
CA VAL A 342 19.75 8.42 9.93
C VAL A 342 19.82 7.00 9.36
N MET A 343 18.71 6.45 8.92
CA MET A 343 18.65 5.11 8.30
C MET A 343 19.16 5.09 6.86
N GLN A 344 19.02 6.19 6.15
CA GLN A 344 19.42 6.30 4.75
C GLN A 344 20.93 6.36 4.57
N GLN A 345 21.69 6.92 5.56
CA GLN A 345 23.13 7.15 5.44
C GLN A 345 23.51 7.77 4.08
N ALA A 346 22.71 8.73 3.62
CA ALA A 346 22.80 9.29 2.27
C ALA A 346 24.12 10.07 2.03
N HIS A 347 24.79 10.50 3.10
CA HIS A 347 26.08 11.18 3.04
C HIS A 347 27.25 10.23 2.70
N VAL A 348 27.04 8.92 2.78
CA VAL A 348 28.06 7.94 2.41
C VAL A 348 27.96 7.67 0.91
N ASP A 349 29.02 7.95 0.19
CA ASP A 349 29.12 7.72 -1.25
C ASP A 349 29.17 6.21 -1.57
N ALA A 350 28.03 5.63 -1.76
CA ALA A 350 27.84 4.24 -2.17
C ALA A 350 26.47 4.10 -2.89
N PRO A 351 26.28 4.74 -4.05
CA PRO A 351 25.04 4.64 -4.78
C PRO A 351 24.84 3.21 -5.29
N ALA A 352 23.58 2.77 -5.32
CA ALA A 352 23.24 1.54 -6.02
C ALA A 352 23.54 1.71 -7.51
N LYS A 353 24.23 0.73 -8.09
CA LYS A 353 24.58 0.74 -9.51
C LYS A 353 23.40 0.43 -10.42
N ARG A 354 22.46 -0.36 -9.93
CA ARG A 354 21.31 -0.84 -10.68
C ARG A 354 20.05 -0.71 -9.82
N LEU A 355 18.96 -0.19 -10.41
CA LEU A 355 17.64 -0.08 -9.78
C LEU A 355 16.65 -1.02 -10.47
N MET A 356 15.94 -1.83 -9.70
CA MET A 356 14.88 -2.70 -10.17
C MET A 356 13.51 -2.15 -9.77
N PRO A 357 12.61 -1.86 -10.72
CA PRO A 357 11.21 -1.62 -10.38
C PRO A 357 10.60 -2.86 -9.73
N MET A 358 10.01 -2.71 -8.56
CA MET A 358 9.51 -3.83 -7.74
C MET A 358 8.55 -4.74 -8.49
N ILE A 359 7.69 -4.17 -9.33
CA ILE A 359 6.71 -4.90 -10.15
C ILE A 359 7.36 -5.82 -11.20
N LYS A 360 8.65 -5.63 -11.51
CA LYS A 360 9.40 -6.39 -12.52
C LYS A 360 10.17 -7.58 -11.95
N LEU A 361 9.93 -7.98 -10.71
CA LEU A 361 10.67 -9.08 -10.07
C LEU A 361 10.73 -10.34 -10.94
N GLY A 362 9.60 -10.78 -11.49
CA GLY A 362 9.55 -11.99 -12.33
C GLY A 362 10.48 -11.88 -13.54
N LYS A 363 10.43 -10.77 -14.28
CA LYS A 363 11.32 -10.52 -15.42
C LYS A 363 12.78 -10.41 -15.01
N MET A 364 13.07 -9.77 -13.88
CA MET A 364 14.41 -9.65 -13.34
C MET A 364 15.03 -11.02 -13.05
N LEU A 365 14.24 -11.94 -12.52
CA LEU A 365 14.71 -13.28 -12.20
C LEU A 365 14.81 -14.20 -13.42
N THR A 366 13.97 -14.04 -14.46
CA THR A 366 13.89 -14.97 -15.60
C THR A 366 14.54 -14.48 -16.86
N ASN A 367 14.49 -13.18 -17.13
CA ASN A 367 15.05 -12.57 -18.35
C ASN A 367 15.55 -11.15 -18.02
N PRO A 368 16.63 -11.04 -17.29
CA PRO A 368 17.17 -9.75 -16.87
C PRO A 368 17.71 -8.96 -18.07
N SER A 369 17.45 -7.67 -18.11
CA SER A 369 18.20 -6.74 -18.94
C SER A 369 19.50 -6.38 -18.21
N GLY A 370 20.61 -6.96 -18.59
CA GLY A 370 21.91 -6.78 -17.93
C GLY A 370 22.30 -7.99 -17.06
N THR A 371 22.93 -7.75 -15.92
CA THR A 371 23.44 -8.80 -15.02
C THR A 371 22.33 -9.66 -14.45
N ALA A 372 22.45 -10.97 -14.55
CA ALA A 372 21.51 -11.92 -13.95
C ALA A 372 21.58 -11.88 -12.41
N VAL A 373 20.43 -12.07 -11.76
CA VAL A 373 20.38 -12.21 -10.30
C VAL A 373 20.74 -13.66 -9.92
N HIS A 374 21.73 -13.83 -9.06
CA HIS A 374 22.19 -15.12 -8.53
C HIS A 374 21.99 -15.25 -7.02
N SER A 375 21.79 -14.13 -6.31
CA SER A 375 21.43 -14.13 -4.88
C SER A 375 20.26 -13.18 -4.64
N LEU A 376 19.24 -13.67 -3.92
CA LEU A 376 18.02 -12.92 -3.57
C LEU A 376 17.84 -12.95 -2.05
N TYR A 377 17.71 -11.78 -1.42
CA TYR A 377 17.39 -11.65 -0.01
C TYR A 377 16.01 -11.01 0.15
N VAL A 378 15.04 -11.78 0.66
CA VAL A 378 13.65 -11.34 0.87
C VAL A 378 13.38 -11.16 2.36
N PHE A 379 12.81 -10.02 2.75
CA PHE A 379 12.35 -9.78 4.12
C PHE A 379 11.12 -8.87 4.12
N SER A 380 10.27 -8.99 5.13
CA SER A 380 9.04 -8.18 5.25
C SER A 380 8.19 -8.18 3.96
N SER A 381 8.17 -9.28 3.22
CA SER A 381 7.45 -9.40 1.96
C SER A 381 7.27 -10.88 1.55
N ASN A 382 6.15 -11.18 0.86
CA ASN A 382 5.82 -12.51 0.36
C ASN A 382 5.60 -12.51 -1.17
N PRO A 383 6.66 -12.23 -1.99
CA PRO A 383 6.51 -12.00 -3.43
C PRO A 383 5.98 -13.19 -4.22
N ALA A 384 6.14 -14.42 -3.76
CA ALA A 384 5.60 -15.61 -4.44
C ALA A 384 4.08 -15.58 -4.59
N ILE A 385 3.37 -14.77 -3.76
CA ILE A 385 1.92 -14.62 -3.80
C ILE A 385 1.47 -13.17 -4.07
N THR A 386 2.24 -12.17 -3.61
CA THR A 386 1.84 -10.76 -3.69
C THR A 386 2.35 -10.02 -4.91
N ALA A 387 3.42 -10.50 -5.58
CA ALA A 387 3.95 -9.84 -6.77
C ALA A 387 3.05 -10.10 -8.00
N PRO A 388 2.96 -9.14 -8.95
CA PRO A 388 2.23 -9.34 -10.19
C PRO A 388 2.96 -10.34 -11.12
N ASP A 389 2.24 -10.91 -12.08
CA ASP A 389 2.72 -11.96 -12.99
C ASP A 389 3.36 -13.13 -12.23
N GLN A 390 2.60 -13.64 -11.28
CA GLN A 390 3.05 -14.63 -10.28
C GLN A 390 3.70 -15.86 -10.91
N ASN A 391 3.22 -16.33 -12.08
CA ASN A 391 3.80 -17.47 -12.76
C ASN A 391 5.25 -17.23 -13.16
N VAL A 392 5.58 -16.02 -13.65
CA VAL A 392 6.95 -15.65 -14.03
C VAL A 392 7.81 -15.45 -12.77
N VAL A 393 7.26 -14.89 -11.70
CA VAL A 393 7.97 -14.77 -10.40
C VAL A 393 8.34 -16.15 -9.86
N ARG A 394 7.38 -17.07 -9.81
CA ARG A 394 7.60 -18.46 -9.32
C ARG A 394 8.60 -19.21 -10.20
N LYS A 395 8.51 -19.06 -11.53
CA LYS A 395 9.52 -19.61 -12.46
C LYS A 395 10.93 -19.10 -12.15
N GLY A 396 11.06 -17.82 -11.83
CA GLY A 396 12.35 -17.24 -11.43
C GLY A 396 12.85 -17.79 -10.10
N LEU A 397 11.97 -17.89 -9.09
CA LEU A 397 12.31 -18.43 -7.77
C LEU A 397 12.69 -19.92 -7.80
N MET A 398 12.19 -20.69 -8.78
CA MET A 398 12.51 -22.12 -8.97
C MET A 398 13.90 -22.36 -9.56
N ARG A 399 14.62 -21.34 -10.03
CA ARG A 399 15.96 -21.53 -10.62
C ARG A 399 16.92 -22.17 -9.63
N ASP A 400 17.67 -23.18 -10.07
CA ASP A 400 18.67 -23.87 -9.24
C ASP A 400 19.92 -22.99 -8.99
N ASP A 401 20.24 -22.08 -9.93
CA ASP A 401 21.35 -21.14 -9.84
C ASP A 401 21.03 -19.84 -9.09
N LEU A 402 19.84 -19.74 -8.50
CA LEU A 402 19.42 -18.63 -7.66
C LEU A 402 19.46 -19.04 -6.18
N PHE A 403 20.40 -18.51 -5.42
CA PHE A 403 20.40 -18.64 -3.97
C PHE A 403 19.41 -17.66 -3.35
N THR A 404 18.44 -18.16 -2.57
CA THR A 404 17.36 -17.34 -2.00
C THR A 404 17.37 -17.44 -0.48
N VAL A 405 17.40 -16.28 0.19
CA VAL A 405 17.20 -16.13 1.64
C VAL A 405 15.86 -15.49 1.90
N VAL A 406 15.09 -16.03 2.84
CA VAL A 406 13.81 -15.43 3.29
C VAL A 406 13.84 -15.23 4.80
N HIS A 407 13.68 -13.99 5.26
CA HIS A 407 13.58 -13.64 6.68
C HIS A 407 12.13 -13.27 7.00
N GLU A 408 11.41 -14.17 7.66
CA GLU A 408 9.96 -14.10 7.83
C GLU A 408 9.51 -14.64 9.20
N ARG A 409 8.30 -14.30 9.63
CA ARG A 409 7.70 -14.78 10.90
C ARG A 409 7.06 -16.17 10.76
N PHE A 410 6.57 -16.49 9.57
CA PHE A 410 5.84 -17.72 9.24
C PHE A 410 6.41 -18.36 8.00
N PHE A 411 6.15 -19.66 7.81
CA PHE A 411 6.55 -20.36 6.58
C PHE A 411 5.58 -20.00 5.43
N THR A 412 5.78 -18.80 4.84
CA THR A 412 4.97 -18.25 3.75
C THR A 412 5.23 -18.95 2.41
N ASP A 413 4.45 -18.61 1.38
CA ASP A 413 4.63 -19.16 0.03
C ASP A 413 6.02 -18.87 -0.55
N THR A 414 6.65 -17.75 -0.20
CA THR A 414 8.01 -17.43 -0.63
C THR A 414 9.05 -18.33 0.02
N CYS A 415 8.83 -18.76 1.28
CA CYS A 415 9.73 -19.66 1.99
C CYS A 415 9.92 -20.99 1.25
N LYS A 416 8.91 -21.49 0.52
CA LYS A 416 9.01 -22.74 -0.27
C LYS A 416 10.15 -22.74 -1.30
N TYR A 417 10.63 -21.56 -1.69
CA TYR A 417 11.69 -21.39 -2.70
C TYR A 417 13.05 -21.02 -2.09
N ALA A 418 13.11 -20.81 -0.78
CA ALA A 418 14.32 -20.35 -0.11
C ALA A 418 15.36 -21.47 0.03
N ASP A 419 16.64 -21.12 0.03
CA ASP A 419 17.74 -21.99 0.43
C ASP A 419 17.99 -21.88 1.94
N ILE A 420 17.78 -20.65 2.48
CA ILE A 420 17.84 -20.36 3.92
C ILE A 420 16.56 -19.59 4.33
N VAL A 421 15.92 -20.06 5.39
CA VAL A 421 14.80 -19.38 6.06
C VAL A 421 15.24 -18.94 7.44
N LEU A 422 15.04 -17.67 7.75
CA LEU A 422 15.41 -17.05 9.02
C LEU A 422 14.16 -16.63 9.81
N PRO A 423 14.08 -16.90 11.13
CA PRO A 423 12.93 -16.52 11.94
C PRO A 423 12.99 -15.03 12.30
N ALA A 424 11.93 -14.28 11.99
CA ALA A 424 11.79 -12.85 12.27
C ALA A 424 10.95 -12.57 13.51
N THR A 425 11.27 -11.47 14.21
CA THR A 425 10.50 -10.94 15.34
C THR A 425 9.21 -10.26 14.89
N THR A 426 8.21 -10.21 15.78
CA THR A 426 7.07 -9.30 15.70
C THR A 426 7.42 -7.95 16.34
N SER A 427 6.56 -6.94 16.19
CA SER A 427 6.79 -5.57 16.68
C SER A 427 6.88 -5.44 18.20
N VAL A 428 6.46 -6.44 18.96
CA VAL A 428 6.55 -6.44 20.44
C VAL A 428 7.84 -7.11 20.94
N GLU A 429 8.65 -7.66 20.03
CA GLU A 429 9.89 -8.39 20.31
C GLU A 429 11.16 -7.58 19.96
N HIS A 430 11.01 -6.37 19.39
CA HIS A 430 12.11 -5.44 19.05
C HIS A 430 11.72 -3.98 19.29
N ASP A 431 12.67 -3.08 19.23
CA ASP A 431 12.43 -1.63 19.31
C ASP A 431 12.28 -1.02 17.90
N ASP A 432 11.34 -0.09 17.74
CA ASP A 432 11.18 0.69 16.51
C ASP A 432 10.46 2.03 16.78
N ILE A 433 10.47 2.93 15.79
CA ILE A 433 9.69 4.16 15.78
C ILE A 433 8.78 4.16 14.54
N TYR A 434 7.57 4.67 14.69
CA TYR A 434 6.54 4.60 13.67
C TYR A 434 6.00 5.99 13.33
N ASN A 435 5.74 6.20 12.06
CA ASN A 435 4.98 7.33 11.53
C ASN A 435 3.88 6.80 10.61
N SER A 436 2.87 7.64 10.34
CA SER A 436 1.76 7.27 9.47
C SER A 436 1.83 7.98 8.12
N TYR A 437 1.20 7.39 7.11
CA TYR A 437 0.89 8.06 5.85
C TYR A 437 -0.59 8.48 5.74
N GLY A 438 -1.41 8.28 6.79
CA GLY A 438 -2.79 8.73 6.88
C GLY A 438 -3.01 9.88 7.87
N HIS A 439 -2.08 10.08 8.82
CA HIS A 439 -2.14 11.14 9.82
C HIS A 439 -0.74 11.62 10.24
N TYR A 440 -0.66 12.53 11.18
CA TYR A 440 0.59 13.18 11.60
C TYR A 440 1.03 12.78 13.02
N THR A 441 0.58 11.65 13.57
CA THR A 441 1.05 11.16 14.86
C THR A 441 2.29 10.29 14.68
N ILE A 442 3.28 10.46 15.55
CA ILE A 442 4.51 9.67 15.66
C ILE A 442 4.52 8.98 17.02
N GLY A 443 4.98 7.73 17.07
CA GLY A 443 5.10 6.98 18.30
C GLY A 443 6.19 5.92 18.23
N THR A 444 6.65 5.43 19.38
CA THR A 444 7.61 4.34 19.48
C THR A 444 6.92 3.04 19.90
N GLY A 445 7.41 1.92 19.41
CA GLY A 445 7.11 0.59 19.89
C GLY A 445 8.38 -0.02 20.46
N TYR A 446 8.41 -0.16 21.79
CA TYR A 446 9.55 -0.77 22.47
C TYR A 446 9.36 -2.27 22.64
N LYS A 447 10.48 -3.01 22.71
CA LYS A 447 10.49 -4.44 23.04
C LYS A 447 9.78 -4.68 24.37
N LEU A 448 8.75 -5.54 24.35
CA LEU A 448 7.90 -5.84 25.52
C LEU A 448 8.07 -7.25 26.04
N ILE A 449 8.47 -8.17 25.17
CA ILE A 449 8.73 -9.59 25.46
C ILE A 449 10.04 -10.03 24.81
N ASP A 450 10.63 -11.12 25.33
CA ASP A 450 11.76 -11.72 24.66
C ASP A 450 11.34 -12.35 23.32
N PRO A 451 12.24 -12.39 22.32
CA PRO A 451 11.95 -13.03 21.06
C PRO A 451 11.52 -14.49 21.21
N ILE A 452 10.49 -14.89 20.47
CA ILE A 452 10.01 -16.27 20.47
C ILE A 452 11.00 -17.16 19.73
N GLY A 453 11.41 -18.25 20.38
CA GLY A 453 12.46 -19.11 19.85
C GLY A 453 13.78 -18.38 19.71
N GLU A 454 14.39 -18.49 18.55
CA GLU A 454 15.65 -17.83 18.18
C GLU A 454 15.42 -16.64 17.23
N SER A 455 14.19 -16.07 17.16
CA SER A 455 13.85 -14.98 16.23
C SER A 455 14.73 -13.74 16.44
N ARG A 456 15.11 -13.09 15.35
CA ARG A 456 15.86 -11.83 15.36
C ARG A 456 15.17 -10.78 14.52
N SER A 457 15.37 -9.51 14.88
CA SER A 457 14.85 -8.38 14.09
C SER A 457 15.61 -8.24 12.76
N ASN A 458 15.02 -7.52 11.81
CA ASN A 458 15.70 -7.23 10.55
C ASN A 458 17.03 -6.52 10.80
N TRP A 459 17.04 -5.54 11.72
CA TRP A 459 18.24 -4.79 12.05
C TRP A 459 19.35 -5.67 12.63
N GLN A 460 19.03 -6.56 13.57
CA GLN A 460 19.99 -7.48 14.17
C GLN A 460 20.62 -8.40 13.13
N VAL A 461 19.82 -8.97 12.22
CA VAL A 461 20.34 -9.86 11.16
C VAL A 461 21.25 -9.10 10.20
N ILE A 462 20.85 -7.91 9.77
CA ILE A 462 21.63 -7.10 8.83
C ILE A 462 22.94 -6.62 9.46
N SER A 463 22.93 -6.21 10.73
CA SER A 463 24.15 -5.79 11.44
C SER A 463 25.15 -6.94 11.56
N GLU A 464 24.69 -8.17 11.85
CA GLU A 464 25.56 -9.36 11.88
C GLU A 464 26.08 -9.73 10.48
N LEU A 465 25.27 -9.62 9.43
CA LEU A 465 25.72 -9.84 8.04
C LEU A 465 26.78 -8.82 7.66
N ALA A 466 26.58 -7.54 8.00
CA ALA A 466 27.55 -6.47 7.72
C ALA A 466 28.90 -6.75 8.37
N LYS A 467 28.89 -7.13 9.65
CA LYS A 467 30.09 -7.50 10.39
C LYS A 467 30.84 -8.70 9.75
N ARG A 468 30.10 -9.76 9.38
CA ARG A 468 30.70 -10.97 8.76
C ARG A 468 31.17 -10.72 7.31
N MET A 469 30.57 -9.76 6.61
CA MET A 469 31.08 -9.25 5.32
C MET A 469 32.34 -8.40 5.45
N GLY A 470 32.73 -8.01 6.67
CA GLY A 470 33.88 -7.17 6.94
C GLY A 470 33.62 -5.67 6.83
N LEU A 471 32.36 -5.24 6.87
CA LEU A 471 32.02 -3.82 6.95
C LEU A 471 32.26 -3.29 8.38
N THR A 472 33.01 -2.20 8.47
CA THR A 472 33.46 -1.61 9.76
C THR A 472 32.71 -0.33 10.10
N ASP A 473 31.71 0.04 9.32
CA ASP A 473 30.92 1.26 9.49
C ASP A 473 30.29 1.30 10.89
N GLU A 474 30.43 2.41 11.59
CA GLU A 474 29.93 2.61 12.96
C GLU A 474 28.42 2.41 13.04
N PHE A 475 27.71 2.75 11.96
CA PHE A 475 26.28 2.61 11.84
C PHE A 475 25.77 1.20 12.21
N PHE A 476 26.47 0.14 11.77
CA PHE A 476 26.05 -1.25 12.06
C PHE A 476 26.32 -1.69 13.50
N LYS A 477 26.95 -0.86 14.33
CA LYS A 477 27.21 -1.16 15.75
C LYS A 477 26.13 -0.64 16.68
N HIS A 478 25.25 0.24 16.19
CA HIS A 478 24.18 0.80 16.99
C HIS A 478 23.09 -0.24 17.30
N SER A 479 22.60 -0.20 18.53
CA SER A 479 21.35 -0.89 18.88
C SER A 479 20.15 -0.18 18.27
N GLU A 480 18.99 -0.86 18.22
CA GLU A 480 17.73 -0.27 17.79
C GLU A 480 17.36 0.95 18.64
N ARG A 481 17.69 0.91 19.94
CA ARG A 481 17.46 2.03 20.88
C ARG A 481 18.35 3.23 20.52
N ASP A 482 19.64 3.01 20.24
CA ASP A 482 20.54 4.09 19.79
C ASP A 482 20.03 4.74 18.49
N LEU A 483 19.48 3.93 17.57
CA LEU A 483 18.91 4.44 16.33
C LEU A 483 17.64 5.26 16.58
N ILE A 484 16.76 4.86 17.50
CA ILE A 484 15.57 5.66 17.88
C ILE A 484 16.04 7.02 18.41
N ASP A 485 17.01 7.04 19.34
CA ASP A 485 17.54 8.28 19.92
C ASP A 485 18.13 9.20 18.83
N GLN A 486 18.87 8.64 17.88
CA GLN A 486 19.44 9.39 16.75
C GLN A 486 18.35 9.93 15.81
N ILE A 487 17.36 9.09 15.45
CA ILE A 487 16.25 9.47 14.57
C ILE A 487 15.45 10.61 15.20
N VAL A 488 15.10 10.49 16.49
CA VAL A 488 14.35 11.53 17.20
C VAL A 488 15.18 12.80 17.32
N SER A 489 16.48 12.71 17.62
CA SER A 489 17.36 13.87 17.69
C SER A 489 17.53 14.57 16.34
N ALA A 490 17.55 13.83 15.24
CA ALA A 490 17.63 14.37 13.88
C ALA A 490 16.28 14.93 13.37
N SER A 491 15.19 14.71 14.11
CA SER A 491 13.85 15.18 13.76
C SER A 491 13.68 16.68 14.07
N HIS A 492 14.34 17.54 13.31
CA HIS A 492 14.43 18.97 13.58
C HIS A 492 13.09 19.76 13.55
N ARG A 493 12.03 19.14 12.99
CA ARG A 493 10.69 19.74 12.96
C ARG A 493 9.86 19.39 14.20
N ILE A 494 10.39 18.58 15.10
CA ILE A 494 9.74 18.16 16.34
C ILE A 494 10.33 18.98 17.49
N SER A 495 9.49 19.55 18.36
CA SER A 495 9.95 20.29 19.55
C SER A 495 10.71 19.36 20.51
N LYS A 496 11.59 19.92 21.34
CA LYS A 496 12.34 19.11 22.33
C LYS A 496 11.40 18.41 23.34
N ASP A 497 10.31 19.03 23.70
CA ASP A 497 9.33 18.45 24.62
C ASP A 497 8.63 17.27 23.96
N ASP A 498 8.22 17.41 22.70
CA ASP A 498 7.62 16.32 21.91
C ASP A 498 8.61 15.18 21.66
N GLN A 499 9.90 15.49 21.39
CA GLN A 499 10.95 14.49 21.28
C GLN A 499 11.07 13.66 22.56
N ASN A 500 11.05 14.30 23.73
CA ASN A 500 11.08 13.63 25.01
C ASN A 500 9.86 12.74 25.24
N LEU A 501 8.67 13.19 24.86
CA LEU A 501 7.44 12.39 24.95
C LEU A 501 7.51 11.14 24.05
N ILE A 502 7.97 11.30 22.80
CA ILE A 502 8.17 10.18 21.87
C ILE A 502 9.12 9.14 22.45
N LEU A 503 10.26 9.57 23.02
CA LEU A 503 11.24 8.69 23.66
C LEU A 503 10.71 7.99 24.91
N GLN A 504 9.68 8.54 25.56
CA GLN A 504 8.97 7.93 26.69
C GLN A 504 7.87 6.95 26.25
N GLY A 505 7.63 6.79 24.94
CA GLY A 505 6.60 5.89 24.40
C GLY A 505 5.24 6.55 24.23
N GLU A 506 5.15 7.88 24.36
CA GLU A 506 3.90 8.61 24.15
C GLU A 506 3.67 8.86 22.65
N PRO A 507 2.44 8.64 22.13
CA PRO A 507 2.10 9.05 20.78
C PRO A 507 1.93 10.58 20.73
N VAL A 508 2.65 11.24 19.81
CA VAL A 508 2.64 12.70 19.70
C VAL A 508 2.11 13.11 18.32
N GLU A 509 1.04 13.90 18.31
CA GLU A 509 0.53 14.51 17.07
C GLU A 509 1.36 15.74 16.72
N MET A 510 1.87 15.79 15.50
CA MET A 510 2.71 16.90 15.00
C MET A 510 1.89 18.17 14.83
N THR A 511 2.42 19.27 15.33
CA THR A 511 1.90 20.61 15.04
C THR A 511 2.25 21.00 13.62
N LEU A 512 1.22 21.29 12.79
CA LEU A 512 1.42 21.76 11.44
C LEU A 512 1.53 23.30 11.41
N PRO A 513 2.23 23.88 10.41
CA PRO A 513 2.25 25.34 10.22
C PRO A 513 0.83 25.89 10.06
N GLU A 514 0.57 27.12 10.52
CA GLU A 514 -0.77 27.73 10.49
C GLU A 514 -1.40 27.74 9.10
N ASN A 515 -0.63 28.04 8.06
CA ASN A 515 -1.10 28.14 6.68
C ASN A 515 -0.71 26.93 5.81
N TYR A 516 -0.46 25.76 6.42
CA TYR A 516 0.07 24.59 5.71
C TYR A 516 -0.78 24.15 4.50
N LYS A 517 -2.09 24.42 4.51
CA LYS A 517 -3.03 24.07 3.43
C LYS A 517 -2.83 24.90 2.16
N LEU A 518 -2.31 26.12 2.29
CA LEU A 518 -2.10 27.05 1.17
C LEU A 518 -0.62 27.24 0.82
N ASP A 519 0.26 26.47 1.45
CA ASP A 519 1.70 26.48 1.22
C ASP A 519 2.07 25.40 0.17
N PHE A 520 1.74 25.68 -1.09
CA PHE A 520 1.96 24.75 -2.20
C PHE A 520 3.44 24.68 -2.56
N LYS A 521 3.98 23.47 -2.57
CA LYS A 521 5.41 23.17 -2.82
C LYS A 521 5.67 22.80 -4.29
N THR A 522 5.00 23.47 -5.18
CA THR A 522 5.21 23.41 -6.64
C THR A 522 6.28 24.42 -7.07
N PRO A 523 6.83 24.32 -8.28
CA PRO A 523 7.75 25.32 -8.83
C PRO A 523 7.17 26.75 -8.90
N SER A 524 5.87 26.88 -9.17
CA SER A 524 5.17 28.18 -9.21
C SER A 524 4.75 28.71 -7.83
N GLY A 525 4.79 27.89 -6.79
CA GLY A 525 4.20 28.18 -5.48
C GLY A 525 2.67 28.18 -5.49
N LYS A 526 2.03 27.72 -6.57
CA LYS A 526 0.59 27.59 -6.75
C LYS A 526 0.20 26.15 -7.04
N ILE A 527 -1.09 25.85 -7.03
CA ILE A 527 -1.66 24.62 -7.57
C ILE A 527 -1.46 24.61 -9.09
N GLU A 528 -0.87 23.56 -9.64
CA GLU A 528 -0.54 23.46 -11.07
C GLU A 528 -1.49 22.50 -11.80
N LEU A 529 -2.49 23.04 -12.51
CA LEU A 529 -3.36 22.29 -13.41
C LEU A 529 -2.72 22.09 -14.80
N TYR A 530 -1.79 22.97 -15.16
CA TYR A 530 -0.82 22.83 -16.22
C TYR A 530 0.59 22.79 -15.60
N ASN A 531 1.30 21.67 -15.78
CA ASN A 531 2.66 21.50 -15.27
C ASN A 531 3.62 21.18 -16.44
N PRO A 532 4.39 22.17 -16.92
CA PRO A 532 5.27 21.99 -18.09
C PRO A 532 6.44 21.03 -17.83
N HIS A 533 6.70 20.67 -16.57
CA HIS A 533 7.76 19.75 -16.17
C HIS A 533 7.28 18.29 -16.07
N ASP A 534 5.98 18.07 -16.24
CA ASP A 534 5.40 16.72 -16.22
C ASP A 534 5.51 16.05 -17.59
N VAL A 535 5.53 14.71 -17.61
CA VAL A 535 5.50 13.92 -18.85
C VAL A 535 4.26 14.25 -19.69
N GLU A 536 3.13 14.48 -19.02
CA GLU A 536 1.88 14.97 -19.60
C GLU A 536 1.55 16.33 -18.96
N PRO A 537 1.86 17.45 -19.61
CA PRO A 537 1.69 18.75 -19.01
C PRO A 537 0.26 19.08 -18.59
N LEU A 538 -0.74 18.68 -19.39
CA LEU A 538 -2.16 18.90 -19.13
C LEU A 538 -2.85 17.69 -18.50
N ILE A 539 -3.83 17.96 -17.66
CA ILE A 539 -4.76 16.95 -17.16
C ILE A 539 -5.70 16.57 -18.30
N ARG A 540 -5.75 15.28 -18.67
CA ARG A 540 -6.63 14.77 -19.73
C ARG A 540 -7.08 13.35 -19.43
N TYR A 541 -8.04 12.84 -20.16
CA TYR A 541 -8.42 11.43 -20.06
C TYR A 541 -7.40 10.56 -20.78
N LEU A 542 -6.90 9.53 -20.09
CA LEU A 542 -6.17 8.41 -20.63
C LEU A 542 -6.98 7.15 -20.38
N PRO A 543 -7.12 6.22 -21.35
CA PRO A 543 -7.78 4.95 -21.10
C PRO A 543 -6.90 4.03 -20.24
N PRO A 544 -7.48 3.09 -19.46
CA PRO A 544 -6.74 1.98 -18.91
C PRO A 544 -6.22 1.06 -20.01
N TYR A 545 -5.24 0.20 -19.72
CA TYR A 545 -4.67 -0.69 -20.75
C TYR A 545 -5.67 -1.76 -21.21
N GLY A 546 -6.33 -2.45 -20.27
CA GLY A 546 -7.17 -3.61 -20.56
C GLY A 546 -6.38 -4.83 -21.09
N ASP A 547 -7.05 -5.95 -21.26
CA ASP A 547 -6.51 -7.21 -21.77
C ASP A 547 -7.40 -7.84 -22.88
N SER A 548 -8.33 -7.10 -23.45
CA SER A 548 -9.27 -7.56 -24.51
C SER A 548 -10.14 -8.76 -24.12
N ALA A 549 -10.46 -8.91 -22.82
CA ALA A 549 -11.39 -9.94 -22.30
C ALA A 549 -12.67 -9.28 -21.76
N PRO A 550 -13.78 -10.04 -21.61
CA PRO A 550 -15.10 -9.46 -21.35
C PRO A 550 -15.31 -8.89 -19.95
N PHE A 551 -14.52 -9.33 -18.96
CA PHE A 551 -14.73 -8.96 -17.56
C PHE A 551 -13.51 -8.27 -16.97
N TRP A 552 -13.71 -7.11 -16.35
CA TRP A 552 -12.76 -6.54 -15.43
C TRP A 552 -12.73 -7.36 -14.14
N LEU A 553 -11.52 -7.67 -13.65
CA LEU A 553 -11.32 -8.36 -12.37
C LEU A 553 -10.83 -7.37 -11.30
N ILE A 554 -11.64 -7.17 -10.28
CA ILE A 554 -11.27 -6.37 -9.11
C ILE A 554 -10.86 -7.31 -7.98
N ILE A 555 -9.62 -7.14 -7.51
CA ILE A 555 -9.06 -7.87 -6.36
C ILE A 555 -9.12 -6.92 -5.16
N GLY A 556 -10.27 -6.83 -4.51
CA GLY A 556 -10.52 -5.92 -3.41
C GLY A 556 -9.84 -6.34 -2.10
N ASN A 557 -9.78 -5.41 -1.13
CA ASN A 557 -9.23 -5.71 0.19
C ASN A 557 -10.25 -6.49 1.04
N ASP A 558 -9.82 -7.58 1.68
CA ASP A 558 -10.60 -8.28 2.68
C ASP A 558 -10.44 -7.62 4.06
N ILE A 559 -11.49 -7.61 4.87
CA ILE A 559 -11.46 -7.03 6.22
C ILE A 559 -10.62 -7.85 7.19
N ARG A 560 -10.39 -9.13 6.91
CA ARG A 560 -9.71 -10.11 7.77
C ARG A 560 -8.21 -10.11 7.61
N ILE A 561 -7.69 -9.78 6.42
CA ILE A 561 -6.28 -9.84 6.07
C ILE A 561 -5.75 -8.51 5.55
N LEU A 562 -4.44 -8.35 5.54
CA LEU A 562 -3.75 -7.21 4.97
C LEU A 562 -2.69 -7.72 3.98
N ASP A 563 -2.95 -7.56 2.68
CA ASP A 563 -2.23 -8.26 1.62
C ASP A 563 -2.16 -9.77 1.94
N SER A 564 -0.99 -10.33 2.27
CA SER A 564 -0.83 -11.72 2.72
C SER A 564 -0.50 -11.86 4.21
N SER A 565 -0.64 -10.80 5.01
CA SER A 565 -0.51 -10.84 6.47
C SER A 565 -1.84 -11.21 7.12
N PHE A 566 -1.79 -11.85 8.28
CA PHE A 566 -2.93 -12.42 9.02
C PHE A 566 -3.54 -13.67 8.38
N CYS A 567 -3.01 -14.17 7.27
CA CYS A 567 -3.42 -15.45 6.70
C CYS A 567 -3.08 -16.65 7.62
N GLU A 568 -2.19 -16.49 8.58
CA GLU A 568 -1.86 -17.47 9.62
C GLU A 568 -2.94 -17.66 10.67
N LEU A 569 -3.95 -16.79 10.71
CA LEU A 569 -5.08 -16.91 11.65
C LEU A 569 -6.11 -17.92 11.13
N GLU A 570 -6.81 -18.54 12.04
CA GLU A 570 -7.94 -19.41 11.72
C GLU A 570 -9.21 -18.58 11.48
N PHE A 571 -9.98 -18.93 10.46
CA PHE A 571 -11.23 -18.29 10.10
C PHE A 571 -12.35 -19.31 10.02
N ASP A 572 -13.50 -18.99 10.61
CA ASP A 572 -14.75 -19.79 10.55
C ASP A 572 -15.45 -19.69 9.18
N ASP A 573 -14.70 -19.60 8.09
CA ASP A 573 -15.24 -19.54 6.73
C ASP A 573 -14.50 -20.58 5.88
N PRO A 574 -15.14 -21.67 5.47
CA PRO A 574 -14.51 -22.72 4.66
C PRO A 574 -14.15 -22.24 3.25
N GLU A 575 -14.65 -21.08 2.84
CA GLU A 575 -14.44 -20.51 1.51
C GLU A 575 -13.94 -19.07 1.63
N LEU A 576 -12.67 -18.93 1.95
CA LEU A 576 -12.05 -17.63 2.18
C LEU A 576 -12.02 -16.77 0.91
N MET A 577 -11.77 -17.37 -0.26
CA MET A 577 -11.71 -16.69 -1.53
C MET A 577 -12.95 -17.04 -2.38
N LYS A 578 -13.80 -16.04 -2.65
CA LYS A 578 -15.05 -16.16 -3.42
C LYS A 578 -15.03 -15.19 -4.60
N LEU A 579 -15.59 -15.60 -5.73
CA LEU A 579 -15.82 -14.72 -6.88
C LEU A 579 -17.27 -14.22 -6.84
N ARG A 580 -17.45 -12.92 -6.83
CA ARG A 580 -18.76 -12.26 -6.91
C ARG A 580 -19.03 -11.89 -8.37
N ILE A 581 -20.19 -12.29 -8.88
CA ILE A 581 -20.61 -12.07 -10.27
C ILE A 581 -22.06 -11.58 -10.32
N ASN A 582 -22.33 -10.62 -11.21
CA ASN A 582 -23.69 -10.19 -11.46
C ASN A 582 -24.55 -11.36 -12.01
N PRO A 583 -25.77 -11.65 -11.45
CA PRO A 583 -26.58 -12.77 -11.88
C PRO A 583 -26.93 -12.76 -13.37
N LYS A 584 -27.06 -11.58 -13.98
CA LYS A 584 -27.34 -11.45 -15.41
C LYS A 584 -26.15 -11.87 -16.28
N ASP A 585 -24.93 -11.63 -15.81
CA ASP A 585 -23.72 -12.08 -16.50
C ASP A 585 -23.49 -13.58 -16.27
N ALA A 586 -23.66 -14.07 -15.04
CA ALA A 586 -23.57 -15.50 -14.72
C ALA A 586 -24.50 -16.34 -15.63
N LYS A 587 -25.72 -15.87 -15.85
CA LYS A 587 -26.71 -16.55 -16.71
C LYS A 587 -26.25 -16.67 -18.18
N VAL A 588 -25.52 -15.65 -18.70
CA VAL A 588 -25.01 -15.69 -20.09
C VAL A 588 -23.97 -16.81 -20.25
N TYR A 589 -23.22 -17.11 -19.19
CA TYR A 589 -22.16 -18.13 -19.19
C TYR A 589 -22.63 -19.47 -18.58
N ASN A 590 -23.93 -19.67 -18.34
CA ASN A 590 -24.53 -20.88 -17.73
C ASN A 590 -23.90 -21.23 -16.37
N ILE A 591 -23.58 -20.22 -15.56
CA ILE A 591 -23.03 -20.35 -14.21
C ILE A 591 -24.18 -20.21 -13.23
N ASN A 592 -24.33 -21.18 -12.31
CA ASN A 592 -25.28 -21.10 -11.20
C ASN A 592 -24.57 -20.59 -9.94
N ASP A 593 -25.34 -20.14 -8.96
CA ASP A 593 -24.83 -19.71 -7.67
C ASP A 593 -24.12 -20.85 -6.95
N GLY A 594 -22.86 -20.63 -6.53
CA GLY A 594 -22.00 -21.64 -5.89
C GLY A 594 -21.26 -22.57 -6.86
N ASP A 595 -21.44 -22.45 -8.18
CA ASP A 595 -20.68 -23.25 -9.15
C ASP A 595 -19.17 -22.96 -9.05
N GLU A 596 -18.36 -23.99 -9.23
CA GLU A 596 -16.92 -23.82 -9.48
C GLU A 596 -16.71 -23.29 -10.91
N VAL A 597 -15.96 -22.19 -11.02
CA VAL A 597 -15.65 -21.51 -12.27
C VAL A 597 -14.14 -21.39 -12.46
N GLU A 598 -13.71 -21.31 -13.69
CA GLU A 598 -12.35 -20.94 -14.08
C GLU A 598 -12.36 -19.54 -14.67
N ILE A 599 -11.63 -18.62 -14.02
CA ILE A 599 -11.31 -17.29 -14.56
C ILE A 599 -9.91 -17.34 -15.15
N TYR A 600 -9.70 -16.80 -16.36
CA TYR A 600 -8.42 -16.93 -17.05
C TYR A 600 -8.15 -15.78 -18.04
N ASN A 601 -6.88 -15.59 -18.30
CA ASN A 601 -6.36 -14.73 -19.38
C ASN A 601 -5.04 -15.32 -19.93
N GLN A 602 -4.30 -14.58 -20.78
CA GLN A 602 -3.06 -15.06 -21.38
C GLN A 602 -1.93 -15.35 -20.38
N ARG A 603 -2.03 -14.91 -19.12
CA ARG A 603 -1.01 -15.12 -18.06
C ARG A 603 -1.24 -16.37 -17.24
N GLY A 604 -2.49 -16.76 -17.06
CA GLY A 604 -2.85 -17.93 -16.26
C GLY A 604 -4.33 -18.09 -16.05
N SER A 605 -4.68 -19.02 -15.16
CA SER A 605 -6.06 -19.28 -14.75
C SER A 605 -6.14 -19.58 -13.24
N VAL A 606 -7.33 -19.36 -12.68
CA VAL A 606 -7.66 -19.67 -11.27
C VAL A 606 -9.03 -20.31 -11.23
N ARG A 607 -9.14 -21.43 -10.50
CA ARG A 607 -10.43 -22.05 -10.15
C ARG A 607 -10.94 -21.45 -8.84
N ILE A 608 -12.20 -21.04 -8.83
CA ILE A 608 -12.81 -20.32 -7.72
C ILE A 608 -14.33 -20.53 -7.75
N LYS A 609 -15.00 -20.57 -6.60
CA LYS A 609 -16.47 -20.62 -6.56
C LYS A 609 -17.06 -19.27 -6.85
N GLY A 610 -18.03 -19.23 -7.77
CA GLY A 610 -18.77 -18.05 -8.18
C GLY A 610 -20.08 -17.89 -7.41
N TYR A 611 -20.31 -16.70 -6.86
CA TYR A 611 -21.54 -16.36 -6.13
C TYR A 611 -22.23 -15.16 -6.75
N TYR A 612 -23.56 -15.24 -6.79
CA TYR A 612 -24.39 -14.15 -7.29
C TYR A 612 -24.31 -12.93 -6.38
N ASP A 613 -24.15 -11.76 -7.00
CA ASP A 613 -24.17 -10.50 -6.30
C ASP A 613 -24.72 -9.40 -7.22
N GLU A 614 -25.93 -8.89 -6.91
CA GLU A 614 -26.59 -7.84 -7.68
C GLU A 614 -25.88 -6.48 -7.57
N ASP A 615 -25.06 -6.29 -6.53
CA ASP A 615 -24.30 -5.07 -6.29
C ASP A 615 -22.98 -5.03 -7.10
N VAL A 616 -22.63 -6.09 -7.83
CA VAL A 616 -21.53 -6.11 -8.79
C VAL A 616 -22.01 -5.62 -10.15
N GLN A 617 -21.32 -4.61 -10.72
CA GLN A 617 -21.65 -4.10 -12.04
C GLN A 617 -21.50 -5.19 -13.12
N ARG A 618 -22.32 -5.12 -14.16
CA ARG A 618 -22.16 -5.98 -15.33
C ARG A 618 -20.80 -5.76 -16.01
N GLY A 619 -20.20 -6.85 -16.47
CA GLY A 619 -18.86 -6.83 -17.05
C GLY A 619 -17.74 -6.70 -16.01
N THR A 620 -18.04 -6.89 -14.72
CA THR A 620 -17.06 -6.87 -13.64
C THR A 620 -17.18 -8.13 -12.80
N LEU A 621 -16.05 -8.65 -12.34
CA LEU A 621 -15.93 -9.73 -11.36
C LEU A 621 -15.17 -9.20 -10.15
N VAL A 622 -15.56 -9.61 -8.94
CA VAL A 622 -14.92 -9.14 -7.70
C VAL A 622 -14.52 -10.32 -6.84
N THR A 623 -13.25 -10.34 -6.41
CA THR A 623 -12.76 -11.23 -5.35
C THR A 623 -12.05 -10.41 -4.28
N LEU A 624 -11.93 -10.95 -3.06
CA LEU A 624 -11.34 -10.22 -1.94
C LEU A 624 -10.11 -10.95 -1.42
N GLY A 625 -9.06 -10.17 -1.11
CA GLY A 625 -7.84 -10.63 -0.46
C GLY A 625 -6.82 -11.29 -1.40
N VAL A 626 -5.61 -11.39 -0.88
CA VAL A 626 -4.49 -12.13 -1.47
C VAL A 626 -4.10 -13.21 -0.46
N TRP A 627 -4.81 -14.33 -0.52
CA TRP A 627 -4.69 -15.44 0.41
C TRP A 627 -3.45 -16.29 0.10
N TRP A 628 -2.86 -16.91 1.13
CA TRP A 628 -1.81 -17.93 0.91
C TRP A 628 -2.34 -19.06 0.04
N GLN A 629 -1.46 -19.71 -0.71
CA GLN A 629 -1.85 -20.82 -1.59
C GLN A 629 -2.60 -21.92 -0.85
N SER A 630 -2.21 -22.23 0.38
CA SER A 630 -2.87 -23.24 1.23
C SER A 630 -4.31 -22.89 1.58
N GLN A 631 -4.71 -21.63 1.44
CA GLN A 631 -6.04 -21.09 1.76
C GLN A 631 -6.80 -20.65 0.50
N SER A 632 -6.17 -20.72 -0.67
CA SER A 632 -6.79 -20.43 -1.95
C SER A 632 -7.74 -21.56 -2.36
N SER A 633 -8.79 -21.24 -3.11
CA SER A 633 -9.67 -22.24 -3.75
C SER A 633 -8.89 -23.13 -4.73
N ASP A 634 -7.83 -22.60 -5.31
CA ASP A 634 -6.86 -23.35 -6.11
C ASP A 634 -5.51 -23.38 -5.36
N PRO A 635 -5.21 -24.48 -4.65
CA PRO A 635 -4.05 -24.52 -3.77
C PRO A 635 -2.69 -24.44 -4.51
N ASN A 636 -2.69 -24.51 -5.83
CA ASN A 636 -1.47 -24.44 -6.63
C ASN A 636 -1.20 -23.03 -7.18
N VAL A 637 -2.20 -22.14 -7.14
CA VAL A 637 -2.08 -20.80 -7.72
C VAL A 637 -2.75 -19.74 -6.85
N GLY A 638 -2.21 -18.53 -6.87
CA GLY A 638 -2.83 -17.36 -6.26
C GLY A 638 -3.44 -16.45 -7.32
N ILE A 639 -4.27 -15.50 -6.92
CA ILE A 639 -4.99 -14.62 -7.83
C ILE A 639 -4.08 -13.78 -8.73
N ASN A 640 -2.85 -13.48 -8.30
CA ASN A 640 -1.88 -12.68 -9.04
C ASN A 640 -1.24 -13.40 -10.25
N VAL A 641 -1.60 -14.65 -10.54
CA VAL A 641 -1.29 -15.26 -11.85
C VAL A 641 -2.01 -14.55 -13.00
N LEU A 642 -3.09 -13.81 -12.70
CA LEU A 642 -3.88 -13.08 -13.68
C LEU A 642 -3.42 -11.62 -13.85
N THR A 643 -2.61 -11.08 -12.93
CA THR A 643 -2.15 -9.69 -12.96
C THR A 643 -0.91 -9.52 -13.83
N ALA A 644 -0.66 -8.30 -14.31
CA ALA A 644 0.45 -7.98 -15.19
C ALA A 644 1.53 -7.17 -14.47
N ASP A 645 2.78 -7.31 -14.90
CA ASP A 645 3.92 -6.50 -14.46
C ASP A 645 4.03 -5.15 -15.22
N ARG A 646 2.93 -4.66 -15.80
CA ARG A 646 2.88 -3.37 -16.50
C ARG A 646 2.92 -2.23 -15.48
N PRO A 647 3.73 -1.18 -15.69
CA PRO A 647 3.71 0.00 -14.84
C PRO A 647 2.50 0.90 -15.14
N THR A 648 2.13 1.73 -14.17
CA THR A 648 1.22 2.86 -14.38
C THR A 648 1.84 3.93 -15.29
N ASP A 649 1.03 4.84 -15.79
CA ASP A 649 1.42 6.01 -16.61
C ASP A 649 2.55 6.83 -15.98
N GLN A 650 2.52 7.03 -14.65
CA GLN A 650 3.59 7.68 -13.90
C GLN A 650 3.83 6.98 -12.56
N GLY A 651 5.02 7.17 -12.00
CA GLY A 651 5.41 6.65 -10.69
C GLY A 651 5.79 5.18 -10.65
N TRP A 652 5.72 4.43 -11.77
CA TRP A 652 6.07 3.00 -11.85
C TRP A 652 5.28 2.11 -10.88
N GLY A 653 4.03 2.50 -10.55
CA GLY A 653 3.12 1.73 -9.73
C GLY A 653 2.62 0.45 -10.39
N SER A 654 2.00 -0.44 -9.61
CA SER A 654 1.38 -1.66 -10.12
C SER A 654 0.01 -1.39 -10.76
N THR A 655 -0.35 -2.23 -11.73
CA THR A 655 -1.63 -2.19 -12.43
C THR A 655 -2.52 -3.38 -12.03
N PHE A 656 -2.65 -3.63 -10.72
CA PHE A 656 -3.37 -4.80 -10.19
C PHE A 656 -4.86 -4.86 -10.56
N TYR A 657 -5.49 -3.72 -10.87
CA TYR A 657 -6.89 -3.67 -11.27
C TYR A 657 -7.07 -3.46 -12.78
N ASP A 658 -5.97 -3.25 -13.51
CA ASP A 658 -5.98 -3.20 -14.97
C ASP A 658 -5.86 -4.61 -15.55
N VAL A 659 -6.82 -5.45 -15.16
CA VAL A 659 -6.87 -6.88 -15.48
C VAL A 659 -8.24 -7.22 -16.04
N GLN A 660 -8.26 -7.82 -17.22
CA GLN A 660 -9.46 -8.41 -17.77
C GLN A 660 -9.30 -9.93 -17.90
N VAL A 661 -10.41 -10.64 -17.74
CA VAL A 661 -10.44 -12.10 -17.74
C VAL A 661 -11.65 -12.64 -18.51
N HIS A 662 -11.52 -13.86 -18.99
CA HIS A 662 -12.61 -14.72 -19.40
C HIS A 662 -13.11 -15.53 -18.19
N ILE A 663 -14.36 -16.00 -18.26
CA ILE A 663 -14.95 -16.91 -17.28
C ILE A 663 -15.63 -18.06 -17.98
N LYS A 664 -15.53 -19.24 -17.43
CA LYS A 664 -16.31 -20.43 -17.82
C LYS A 664 -16.60 -21.29 -16.60
N LYS A 665 -17.62 -22.15 -16.68
CA LYS A 665 -17.82 -23.20 -15.69
C LYS A 665 -16.61 -24.13 -15.70
N ALA A 666 -16.09 -24.49 -14.54
CA ALA A 666 -14.96 -25.43 -14.45
C ALA A 666 -15.44 -26.83 -14.89
N ASP A 667 -14.63 -27.50 -15.70
CA ASP A 667 -14.84 -28.91 -16.02
C ASP A 667 -14.55 -29.72 -14.75
N ILE A 668 -15.55 -30.56 -14.34
CA ILE A 668 -15.48 -31.44 -13.16
C ILE A 668 -14.49 -32.58 -13.40
#